data_9cc639b0203c550b659d80abb17a2992
#
_entry.id   9cc639b0203c550b659d80abb17a2992
#
_cell.length_a   1.000
_cell.length_b   1.000
_cell.length_c   1.000
_cell.angle_alpha   90.00
_cell.angle_beta   90.00
_cell.angle_gamma   90.00
#
_symmetry.space_group_name_H-M   'P 1'
#
loop_
_entity.id
_entity.type
_entity.pdbx_description
1 polymer ?
#
loop_
_entity_poly.entity_id
_entity_poly.type
_entity_poly.pdbx_seq_one_letter_code
_entity_poly.pdbx_strand_id
1 'polypeptide(L)'
;MIKQNHSSAKGIIVAAALALVLPASMPAQTLLPKPTRCNFAKGHNAIARVFSLENADTTTSNAFLTWAKAQGAQTGNAPQKTEQSASRKKPQTPVMKFAALNGSNREAYSLRVTPDSIIVCADSDLGFLRASQTAAQLLHKGQLACADISDQPAFEWRGAMIDVSRHFFPLSFLKKQVDILSRYKINRLHLHLTDAAGWRIEIKRYPRLMTEAAWRTEASWKTWWNEGGRRYSAPDSIGAYGGFYSQTELRDLVAYAAQRGITIVPEIEMPAHSEEVLTAYPEFSCTHEPYKQADFCIGNAGSIDFLEHVLDEVMSVFPSEYIHIGGDEAGMASWPSCPLCQKKLKEIGGKEVKALQSYLIRHMGYYLKQHGRKMIAWDEVIDDNLMPGTTVMVWRNASYAAEATKRGYKAILSPGAFCYLDGYQDEPRTQPEAIGDYLPLKKVYGFNPLESLTLEEQKNVTGVQGNLWTEYVPTPEHAEYMLYPRMLALSEIGWSGNQTKDYADFHARVLKETEWLRTQSVSAFPIDKERGNRKEALQRALKHKAYGKKVTYNHAFHPNYPAAGATSLTDGLRGGWANTDGRWQGFIGRHCFDVVIDLEKTENIRRVSTDFMQMCGPEIFYPSSFTVSVSTDGKTFKEVYNIQNPSKKTIQPDVRTFEWKGHSVKARYVRLQAEPSSFGGWLFADEVIVE
;
A
#
# COMPACT_ATOMS: atom_id res chain seq x y z
N MET A 1 -62.17 -52.19 35.06
CA MET A 1 -61.89 -53.11 36.17
C MET A 1 -60.45 -52.87 36.67
N ILE A 2 -60.36 -52.50 37.93
CA ILE A 2 -59.33 -52.76 38.91
C ILE A 2 -57.92 -52.21 38.58
N LYS A 3 -57.53 -51.08 39.12
CA LYS A 3 -56.75 -50.76 40.34
C LYS A 3 -55.49 -51.60 40.53
N GLN A 4 -54.32 -50.94 40.54
CA GLN A 4 -53.57 -50.83 41.81
C GLN A 4 -52.40 -49.82 41.72
N ASN A 5 -52.35 -48.99 42.76
CA ASN A 5 -51.28 -48.04 43.09
C ASN A 5 -49.99 -48.78 43.55
N HIS A 6 -48.83 -48.23 43.28
CA HIS A 6 -47.75 -48.21 44.26
C HIS A 6 -46.92 -46.92 44.17
N SER A 7 -46.90 -46.21 45.25
CA SER A 7 -46.09 -45.04 45.57
C SER A 7 -44.62 -45.47 45.76
N SER A 8 -43.67 -44.74 45.26
CA SER A 8 -42.35 -44.70 45.85
C SER A 8 -41.69 -43.33 45.74
N ALA A 9 -41.05 -42.97 46.80
CA ALA A 9 -40.59 -41.69 47.28
C ALA A 9 -39.68 -40.93 46.26
N LYS A 10 -39.95 -39.64 46.17
CA LYS A 10 -39.06 -38.66 45.51
C LYS A 10 -37.89 -38.30 46.44
N GLY A 11 -36.72 -38.77 46.12
CA GLY A 11 -35.47 -38.24 46.63
C GLY A 11 -35.09 -36.98 45.82
N ILE A 12 -35.19 -35.79 46.46
CA ILE A 12 -34.71 -34.53 45.88
C ILE A 12 -33.20 -34.50 46.05
N ILE A 13 -32.45 -34.70 44.97
CA ILE A 13 -31.01 -34.42 44.88
C ILE A 13 -30.89 -32.94 44.52
N VAL A 14 -30.57 -32.11 45.52
CA VAL A 14 -30.16 -30.72 45.30
C VAL A 14 -28.72 -30.77 44.75
N ALA A 15 -28.59 -30.67 43.44
CA ALA A 15 -27.31 -30.44 42.82
C ALA A 15 -26.95 -28.95 43.02
N ALA A 16 -26.03 -28.70 43.95
CA ALA A 16 -25.37 -27.40 44.10
C ALA A 16 -24.51 -27.19 42.84
N ALA A 17 -24.99 -26.39 41.90
CA ALA A 17 -24.23 -25.88 40.80
C ALA A 17 -23.17 -24.91 41.34
N LEU A 18 -21.96 -25.41 41.53
CA LEU A 18 -20.77 -24.56 41.71
C LEU A 18 -20.58 -23.81 40.37
N ALA A 19 -21.05 -22.59 40.30
CA ALA A 19 -20.72 -21.66 39.24
C ALA A 19 -19.20 -21.37 39.36
N LEU A 20 -18.38 -22.08 38.60
CA LEU A 20 -17.01 -21.67 38.30
C LEU A 20 -17.13 -20.28 37.62
N VAL A 21 -16.97 -19.23 38.43
CA VAL A 21 -16.66 -17.90 37.91
C VAL A 21 -15.27 -18.02 37.28
N LEU A 22 -15.24 -18.43 36.01
CA LEU A 22 -14.04 -18.23 35.17
C LEU A 22 -13.69 -16.73 35.29
N PRO A 23 -12.45 -16.40 35.71
CA PRO A 23 -12.05 -14.99 35.68
C PRO A 23 -12.27 -14.51 34.25
N ALA A 24 -13.05 -13.43 34.12
CA ALA A 24 -13.22 -12.76 32.84
C ALA A 24 -11.81 -12.56 32.28
N SER A 25 -11.47 -13.29 31.22
CA SER A 25 -10.22 -13.13 30.52
C SER A 25 -10.14 -11.65 30.18
N MET A 26 -9.13 -10.95 30.69
CA MET A 26 -8.85 -9.58 30.25
C MET A 26 -8.84 -9.61 28.73
N PRO A 27 -9.54 -8.70 28.06
CA PRO A 27 -9.43 -8.60 26.61
C PRO A 27 -7.95 -8.48 26.31
N ALA A 28 -7.40 -9.38 25.47
CA ALA A 28 -6.01 -9.36 25.12
C ALA A 28 -5.70 -7.96 24.60
N GLN A 29 -4.84 -7.24 25.31
CA GLN A 29 -4.49 -5.88 24.98
C GLN A 29 -3.63 -5.91 23.74
N THR A 30 -4.10 -5.25 22.70
CA THR A 30 -3.53 -5.35 21.37
C THR A 30 -2.99 -4.01 20.97
N LEU A 31 -1.69 -3.88 20.86
CA LEU A 31 -1.02 -2.67 20.38
C LEU A 31 -0.61 -2.84 18.91
N LEU A 32 -0.89 -1.85 18.12
CA LEU A 32 -0.42 -1.68 16.74
C LEU A 32 0.21 -0.31 16.56
N PRO A 33 1.45 -0.24 16.04
CA PRO A 33 2.37 -1.36 15.83
C PRO A 33 2.81 -2.01 17.13
N LYS A 34 3.27 -3.27 17.05
CA LYS A 34 3.75 -4.05 18.21
C LYS A 34 5.01 -3.41 18.79
N PRO A 35 5.02 -3.07 20.08
CA PRO A 35 6.20 -2.48 20.71
C PRO A 35 7.38 -3.45 20.77
N THR A 36 8.60 -2.89 20.82
CA THR A 36 9.83 -3.67 20.96
C THR A 36 9.82 -4.56 22.21
N ARG A 37 9.33 -4.02 23.33
CA ARG A 37 9.09 -4.77 24.56
C ARG A 37 7.80 -4.31 25.21
N CYS A 38 6.93 -5.25 25.54
CA CYS A 38 5.68 -4.95 26.22
C CYS A 38 5.34 -6.08 27.21
N ASN A 39 5.24 -5.75 28.49
CA ASN A 39 4.82 -6.64 29.55
C ASN A 39 3.55 -6.10 30.20
N PHE A 40 2.43 -6.76 30.01
CA PHE A 40 1.18 -6.41 30.68
C PHE A 40 1.16 -6.91 32.11
N ALA A 41 0.60 -6.11 33.01
CA ALA A 41 0.40 -6.44 34.41
C ALA A 41 -1.10 -6.41 34.76
N LYS A 42 -1.48 -7.06 35.86
CA LYS A 42 -2.85 -6.98 36.36
C LYS A 42 -3.15 -5.57 36.89
N GLY A 43 -4.37 -5.09 36.62
CA GLY A 43 -4.86 -3.80 37.13
C GLY A 43 -4.97 -2.72 36.07
N HIS A 44 -5.50 -1.61 36.49
CA HIS A 44 -5.74 -0.42 35.66
C HIS A 44 -5.45 0.84 36.44
N ASN A 45 -5.11 1.91 35.71
CA ASN A 45 -4.95 3.26 36.23
C ASN A 45 -6.08 4.15 35.70
N ALA A 46 -6.91 4.71 36.56
CA ALA A 46 -7.93 5.67 36.15
C ALA A 46 -7.28 6.99 35.76
N ILE A 47 -7.36 7.38 34.47
CA ILE A 47 -6.68 8.58 33.97
C ILE A 47 -7.35 9.87 34.46
N ALA A 48 -8.69 9.88 34.62
CA ALA A 48 -9.45 11.06 35.02
C ALA A 48 -9.41 11.27 36.55
N ARG A 49 -8.24 11.60 37.10
CA ARG A 49 -8.00 11.89 38.52
C ARG A 49 -6.86 12.89 38.71
N VAL A 50 -6.69 13.36 39.95
CA VAL A 50 -5.59 14.27 40.29
C VAL A 50 -4.29 13.50 40.44
N PHE A 51 -3.25 13.92 39.74
CA PHE A 51 -1.89 13.41 39.81
C PHE A 51 -0.96 14.42 40.43
N SER A 52 -0.06 13.95 41.29
CA SER A 52 1.16 14.66 41.66
C SER A 52 2.15 14.57 40.52
N LEU A 53 2.65 15.70 40.03
CA LEU A 53 3.66 15.72 38.94
C LEU A 53 5.08 15.67 39.53
N GLU A 54 5.90 14.81 38.96
CA GLU A 54 7.34 14.76 39.22
C GLU A 54 8.13 14.98 37.93
N ASN A 55 9.14 15.86 37.97
CA ASN A 55 10.07 16.17 36.88
C ASN A 55 9.36 16.59 35.57
N ALA A 56 8.20 17.23 35.67
CA ALA A 56 7.61 17.91 34.55
C ALA A 56 8.40 19.21 34.33
N ASP A 57 9.38 19.21 33.47
CA ASP A 57 10.01 20.45 33.02
C ASP A 57 8.94 21.26 32.27
N THR A 58 8.64 22.43 32.83
CA THR A 58 7.59 23.32 32.30
C THR A 58 8.00 24.02 31.02
N THR A 59 9.25 23.87 30.59
CA THR A 59 9.81 24.52 29.39
C THR A 59 9.65 23.68 28.12
N THR A 60 9.45 22.37 28.23
CA THR A 60 9.16 21.50 27.08
C THR A 60 7.65 21.21 26.98
N SER A 61 7.08 21.37 25.79
CA SER A 61 5.70 20.99 25.53
C SER A 61 5.57 19.46 25.61
N ASN A 62 5.14 18.95 26.78
CA ASN A 62 5.02 17.54 26.99
C ASN A 62 3.71 17.02 26.34
N ALA A 63 3.84 16.44 25.15
CA ALA A 63 2.71 15.91 24.38
C ALA A 63 1.92 14.85 25.16
N PHE A 64 2.58 14.03 25.99
CA PHE A 64 1.90 13.05 26.83
C PHE A 64 1.03 13.72 27.90
N LEU A 65 1.55 14.74 28.56
CA LEU A 65 0.79 15.48 29.56
C LEU A 65 -0.42 16.20 28.94
N THR A 66 -0.23 16.77 27.77
CA THR A 66 -1.30 17.41 27.01
C THR A 66 -2.40 16.40 26.67
N TRP A 67 -2.02 15.23 26.17
CA TRP A 67 -2.94 14.13 25.91
C TRP A 67 -3.66 13.67 27.18
N ALA A 68 -2.93 13.44 28.29
CA ALA A 68 -3.51 12.98 29.55
C ALA A 68 -4.55 13.97 30.12
N LYS A 69 -4.25 15.28 30.04
CA LYS A 69 -5.21 16.35 30.42
C LYS A 69 -6.47 16.31 29.56
N ALA A 70 -6.34 16.09 28.25
CA ALA A 70 -7.48 15.91 27.36
C ALA A 70 -8.32 14.67 27.71
N GLN A 71 -7.73 13.65 28.37
CA GLN A 71 -8.46 12.50 28.90
C GLN A 71 -9.00 12.71 30.34
N GLY A 72 -8.94 13.94 30.85
CA GLY A 72 -9.49 14.31 32.17
C GLY A 72 -8.50 14.22 33.33
N ALA A 73 -7.22 13.97 33.07
CA ALA A 73 -6.20 14.03 34.11
C ALA A 73 -6.06 15.47 34.66
N GLN A 74 -6.08 15.61 35.97
CA GLN A 74 -5.82 16.88 36.66
C GLN A 74 -4.44 16.84 37.34
N THR A 75 -3.79 18.00 37.39
CA THR A 75 -2.48 18.11 38.02
C THR A 75 -2.61 19.01 39.27
N GLY A 76 -2.23 18.51 40.42
CA GLY A 76 -2.21 19.24 41.68
C GLY A 76 -0.84 19.20 42.34
N ASN A 77 -0.55 20.17 43.25
CA ASN A 77 0.64 20.13 44.06
C ASN A 77 0.60 18.88 44.94
N ALA A 78 1.72 18.17 45.08
CA ALA A 78 1.82 17.11 46.07
C ALA A 78 1.43 17.69 47.44
N PRO A 79 0.60 17.00 48.27
CA PRO A 79 0.31 17.47 49.59
C PRO A 79 1.63 17.61 50.35
N GLN A 80 1.92 18.83 50.84
CA GLN A 80 3.07 19.06 51.70
C GLN A 80 3.05 18.04 52.83
N LYS A 81 4.16 17.40 53.08
CA LYS A 81 4.34 16.51 54.26
C LYS A 81 4.11 17.34 55.52
N THR A 82 2.94 17.40 56.03
CA THR A 82 2.70 17.79 57.42
C THR A 82 3.01 16.57 58.27
N GLU A 83 4.13 16.64 59.01
CA GLU A 83 4.43 15.73 60.10
C GLU A 83 3.32 15.89 61.15
N GLN A 84 2.38 14.96 61.19
CA GLN A 84 1.62 14.54 62.38
C GLN A 84 0.37 13.76 61.95
N SER A 85 0.48 12.44 61.91
CA SER A 85 -0.49 11.52 62.53
C SER A 85 -0.19 10.08 62.07
N ALA A 86 0.35 9.31 62.95
CA ALA A 86 0.39 7.85 62.85
C ALA A 86 -1.06 7.35 63.01
N SER A 87 -1.62 6.79 61.99
CA SER A 87 -2.58 5.69 61.89
C SER A 87 -3.62 5.93 60.80
N ARG A 88 -3.63 5.08 59.83
CA ARG A 88 -4.38 4.86 58.60
C ARG A 88 -3.59 5.29 57.36
N LYS A 89 -3.22 4.30 56.52
CA LYS A 89 -2.67 4.58 55.19
C LYS A 89 -3.65 5.48 54.45
N LYS A 90 -3.36 6.80 54.42
CA LYS A 90 -4.06 7.73 53.54
C LYS A 90 -3.85 7.23 52.10
N PRO A 91 -4.86 7.22 51.24
CA PRO A 91 -4.64 6.90 49.83
C PRO A 91 -3.57 7.86 49.30
N GLN A 92 -2.46 7.30 48.84
CA GLN A 92 -1.40 8.09 48.22
C GLN A 92 -1.95 8.71 46.94
N THR A 93 -1.71 10.01 46.76
CA THR A 93 -2.04 10.68 45.49
C THR A 93 -1.25 10.00 44.38
N PRO A 94 -1.91 9.56 43.29
CA PRO A 94 -1.22 8.91 42.19
C PRO A 94 -0.18 9.85 41.57
N VAL A 95 0.92 9.29 41.08
CA VAL A 95 2.05 10.03 40.53
C VAL A 95 2.11 9.92 39.02
N MET A 96 2.31 11.05 38.35
CA MET A 96 2.70 11.08 36.95
C MET A 96 4.11 11.66 36.87
N LYS A 97 5.05 10.85 36.39
CA LYS A 97 6.47 11.17 36.38
C LYS A 97 7.03 11.18 34.98
N PHE A 98 7.86 12.18 34.69
CA PHE A 98 8.56 12.31 33.43
C PHE A 98 10.07 12.26 33.67
N ALA A 99 10.80 11.60 32.75
CA ALA A 99 12.25 11.51 32.84
C ALA A 99 12.90 11.40 31.48
N ALA A 100 14.18 11.71 31.36
CA ALA A 100 14.97 11.43 30.18
C ALA A 100 15.18 9.91 30.02
N LEU A 101 15.23 9.43 28.80
CA LEU A 101 15.54 8.06 28.45
C LEU A 101 17.06 7.86 28.30
N ASN A 102 17.80 8.93 27.98
CA ASN A 102 19.22 8.98 27.67
C ASN A 102 19.61 8.08 26.49
N GLY A 103 18.78 8.13 25.43
CA GLY A 103 18.96 7.44 24.17
C GLY A 103 19.27 8.39 23.01
N SER A 104 19.63 7.86 21.86
CA SER A 104 19.89 8.64 20.64
C SER A 104 18.67 8.78 19.71
N ASN A 105 17.68 7.92 19.85
CA ASN A 105 16.49 7.94 18.98
C ASN A 105 15.43 8.89 19.53
N ARG A 106 15.13 9.93 18.79
CA ARG A 106 14.15 10.97 19.18
C ARG A 106 12.71 10.47 19.33
N GLU A 107 12.35 9.33 18.73
CA GLU A 107 11.02 8.73 18.86
C GLU A 107 10.95 7.63 19.92
N ALA A 108 12.08 7.31 20.55
CA ALA A 108 12.14 6.30 21.60
C ALA A 108 11.43 6.76 22.87
N TYR A 109 10.76 5.82 23.55
CA TYR A 109 10.10 6.08 24.82
C TYR A 109 10.04 4.82 25.68
N SER A 110 9.84 5.02 27.01
CA SER A 110 9.29 4.00 27.89
C SER A 110 8.03 4.50 28.56
N LEU A 111 7.08 3.59 28.78
CA LEU A 111 5.81 3.86 29.42
C LEU A 111 5.52 2.76 30.45
N ARG A 112 5.52 3.13 31.72
CA ARG A 112 5.13 2.23 32.79
C ARG A 112 3.85 2.73 33.43
N VAL A 113 2.81 1.90 33.41
CA VAL A 113 1.51 2.15 34.03
C VAL A 113 1.30 1.16 35.15
N THR A 114 1.07 1.68 36.35
CA THR A 114 0.63 0.90 37.53
C THR A 114 -0.68 1.48 38.08
N PRO A 115 -1.39 0.83 39.01
CA PRO A 115 -2.61 1.40 39.59
C PRO A 115 -2.42 2.81 40.18
N ASP A 116 -1.20 3.13 40.67
CA ASP A 116 -0.92 4.37 41.39
C ASP A 116 0.12 5.27 40.71
N SER A 117 0.65 4.87 39.53
CA SER A 117 1.61 5.71 38.82
C SER A 117 1.56 5.55 37.32
N ILE A 118 1.94 6.62 36.64
CA ILE A 118 2.25 6.65 35.20
C ILE A 118 3.64 7.25 35.07
N ILE A 119 4.60 6.49 34.57
CA ILE A 119 5.98 6.93 34.37
C ILE A 119 6.27 6.90 32.88
N VAL A 120 6.68 8.04 32.33
CA VAL A 120 7.01 8.20 30.92
C VAL A 120 8.43 8.73 30.80
N CYS A 121 9.29 8.01 30.08
CA CYS A 121 10.63 8.48 29.77
C CYS A 121 10.80 8.66 28.27
N ALA A 122 11.32 9.81 27.85
CA ALA A 122 11.65 10.12 26.47
C ALA A 122 12.65 11.29 26.44
N ASP A 123 13.40 11.44 25.33
CA ASP A 123 14.41 12.48 25.15
C ASP A 123 13.93 13.63 24.24
N SER A 124 12.69 13.57 23.78
CA SER A 124 12.11 14.61 22.93
C SER A 124 10.58 14.64 23.05
N ASP A 125 9.97 15.76 22.62
CA ASP A 125 8.51 15.89 22.51
C ASP A 125 7.91 14.80 21.60
N LEU A 126 8.64 14.39 20.57
CA LEU A 126 8.20 13.33 19.67
C LEU A 126 8.13 11.96 20.37
N GLY A 127 9.09 11.65 21.25
CA GLY A 127 9.04 10.44 22.07
C GLY A 127 7.85 10.45 23.05
N PHE A 128 7.57 11.58 23.69
CA PHE A 128 6.36 11.75 24.54
C PHE A 128 5.08 11.62 23.71
N LEU A 129 5.06 12.10 22.48
CA LEU A 129 3.93 11.91 21.56
C LEU A 129 3.74 10.42 21.21
N ARG A 130 4.82 9.68 20.92
CA ARG A 130 4.72 8.22 20.66
C ARG A 130 4.22 7.46 21.88
N ALA A 131 4.65 7.85 23.07
CA ALA A 131 4.12 7.29 24.32
C ALA A 131 2.61 7.56 24.47
N SER A 132 2.14 8.77 24.16
CA SER A 132 0.70 9.11 24.22
C SER A 132 -0.13 8.33 23.21
N GLN A 133 0.38 8.10 22.01
CA GLN A 133 -0.27 7.27 20.99
C GLN A 133 -0.45 5.82 21.45
N THR A 134 0.57 5.28 22.13
CA THR A 134 0.47 3.95 22.74
C THR A 134 -0.50 3.95 23.93
N ALA A 135 -0.43 4.95 24.81
CA ALA A 135 -1.37 5.08 25.92
C ALA A 135 -2.83 5.21 25.46
N ALA A 136 -3.07 5.89 24.32
CA ALA A 136 -4.39 5.99 23.73
C ALA A 136 -4.97 4.64 23.27
N GLN A 137 -4.11 3.70 22.86
CA GLN A 137 -4.52 2.33 22.55
C GLN A 137 -4.75 1.48 23.82
N LEU A 138 -4.05 1.78 24.93
CA LEU A 138 -4.26 1.13 26.23
C LEU A 138 -5.50 1.65 26.97
N LEU A 139 -6.03 2.79 26.57
CA LEU A 139 -7.14 3.44 27.25
C LEU A 139 -8.47 2.81 26.85
N HIS A 140 -9.19 2.27 27.83
CA HIS A 140 -10.55 1.77 27.65
C HIS A 140 -11.46 2.32 28.74
N LYS A 141 -12.53 3.01 28.38
CA LYS A 141 -13.53 3.60 29.34
C LYS A 141 -12.87 4.39 30.48
N GLY A 142 -11.87 5.21 30.15
CA GLY A 142 -11.14 6.02 31.13
C GLY A 142 -10.14 5.27 32.01
N GLN A 143 -9.89 3.98 31.70
CA GLN A 143 -8.96 3.13 32.43
C GLN A 143 -7.77 2.76 31.54
N LEU A 144 -6.54 3.11 31.96
CA LEU A 144 -5.32 2.67 31.33
C LEU A 144 -4.92 1.30 31.87
N ALA A 145 -4.67 0.36 31.00
CA ALA A 145 -4.17 -0.94 31.38
C ALA A 145 -2.74 -0.84 31.96
N CYS A 146 -2.47 -1.59 33.03
CA CYS A 146 -1.13 -1.67 33.62
C CYS A 146 -0.18 -2.40 32.68
N ALA A 147 0.93 -1.75 32.35
CA ALA A 147 1.95 -2.28 31.43
C ALA A 147 3.33 -1.67 31.70
N ASP A 148 4.39 -2.37 31.29
CA ASP A 148 5.76 -1.88 31.20
C ASP A 148 6.23 -2.03 29.76
N ILE A 149 6.38 -0.90 29.06
CA ILE A 149 6.65 -0.81 27.63
C ILE A 149 7.96 -0.05 27.42
N SER A 150 8.83 -0.59 26.55
CA SER A 150 9.98 0.13 26.00
C SER A 150 9.93 -0.04 24.49
N ASP A 151 10.04 1.08 23.76
CA ASP A 151 9.71 1.07 22.35
C ASP A 151 10.46 2.15 21.56
N GLN A 152 10.76 1.84 20.31
CA GLN A 152 11.39 2.76 19.36
C GLN A 152 11.18 2.25 17.92
N PRO A 153 11.17 3.13 16.90
CA PRO A 153 11.03 2.72 15.54
C PRO A 153 12.27 2.01 14.98
N ALA A 154 12.04 1.01 14.13
CA ALA A 154 13.10 0.34 13.36
C ALA A 154 13.58 1.20 12.18
N PHE A 155 12.67 1.96 11.58
CA PHE A 155 12.97 2.81 10.42
C PHE A 155 12.60 4.27 10.69
N GLU A 156 13.42 5.18 10.14
CA GLU A 156 13.22 6.63 10.20
C GLU A 156 12.00 7.07 9.38
N TRP A 157 11.78 6.47 8.20
CA TRP A 157 10.68 6.77 7.31
C TRP A 157 9.57 5.72 7.42
N ARG A 158 8.38 6.16 7.76
CA ARG A 158 7.16 5.35 7.80
C ARG A 158 6.07 6.14 7.11
N GLY A 159 5.94 5.92 5.80
CA GLY A 159 5.16 6.76 4.91
C GLY A 159 3.80 6.17 4.52
N ALA A 160 2.88 7.07 4.22
CA ALA A 160 1.68 6.83 3.44
C ALA A 160 1.59 7.88 2.34
N MET A 161 1.38 7.50 1.09
CA MET A 161 1.10 8.39 -0.01
C MET A 161 -0.40 8.34 -0.32
N ILE A 162 -0.98 9.49 -0.59
CA ILE A 162 -2.33 9.64 -1.11
C ILE A 162 -2.26 10.47 -2.39
N ASP A 163 -2.68 9.85 -3.48
CA ASP A 163 -2.89 10.52 -4.76
C ASP A 163 -4.16 11.37 -4.67
N VAL A 164 -3.98 12.67 -4.72
CA VAL A 164 -5.07 13.66 -4.74
C VAL A 164 -5.28 14.25 -6.14
N SER A 165 -4.45 13.83 -7.12
CA SER A 165 -4.52 14.28 -8.50
C SER A 165 -5.60 13.54 -9.27
N ARG A 166 -5.55 12.18 -9.33
CA ARG A 166 -6.51 11.40 -10.11
C ARG A 166 -7.93 11.59 -9.60
N HIS A 167 -8.11 11.64 -8.27
CA HIS A 167 -9.34 12.12 -7.64
C HIS A 167 -9.03 13.12 -6.53
N PHE A 168 -9.77 14.24 -6.55
CA PHE A 168 -9.62 15.31 -5.56
C PHE A 168 -10.37 14.98 -4.28
N PHE A 169 -9.69 15.05 -3.15
CA PHE A 169 -10.27 14.82 -1.82
C PHE A 169 -10.37 16.11 -1.01
N PRO A 170 -11.43 16.29 -0.21
CA PRO A 170 -11.55 17.47 0.64
C PRO A 170 -10.49 17.48 1.76
N LEU A 171 -10.09 18.67 2.21
CA LEU A 171 -9.11 18.85 3.27
C LEU A 171 -9.49 18.11 4.58
N SER A 172 -10.79 18.01 4.89
CA SER A 172 -11.30 17.28 6.04
C SER A 172 -10.95 15.78 6.00
N PHE A 173 -10.97 15.17 4.80
CA PHE A 173 -10.51 13.80 4.62
C PHE A 173 -9.03 13.66 4.93
N LEU A 174 -8.17 14.54 4.40
CA LEU A 174 -6.74 14.51 4.66
C LEU A 174 -6.42 14.67 6.16
N LYS A 175 -7.12 15.59 6.85
CA LYS A 175 -6.99 15.74 8.32
C LYS A 175 -7.42 14.47 9.07
N LYS A 176 -8.51 13.83 8.64
CA LYS A 176 -8.94 12.54 9.21
C LYS A 176 -7.87 11.44 9.00
N GLN A 177 -7.27 11.39 7.80
CA GLN A 177 -6.18 10.43 7.57
C GLN A 177 -4.96 10.73 8.45
N VAL A 178 -4.60 12.00 8.65
CA VAL A 178 -3.53 12.41 9.58
C VAL A 178 -3.81 11.88 11.00
N ASP A 179 -5.03 12.00 11.50
CA ASP A 179 -5.40 11.49 12.84
C ASP A 179 -5.22 9.96 12.94
N ILE A 180 -5.70 9.23 11.93
CA ILE A 180 -5.62 7.77 11.91
C ILE A 180 -4.17 7.29 11.76
N LEU A 181 -3.45 7.82 10.79
CA LEU A 181 -2.05 7.47 10.53
C LEU A 181 -1.15 7.76 11.73
N SER A 182 -1.40 8.88 12.43
CA SER A 182 -0.70 9.23 13.67
C SER A 182 -0.87 8.17 14.76
N ARG A 183 -2.09 7.65 14.98
CA ARG A 183 -2.36 6.58 15.96
C ARG A 183 -1.45 5.37 15.75
N TYR A 184 -1.14 5.05 14.49
CA TYR A 184 -0.28 3.92 14.11
C TYR A 184 1.17 4.33 13.86
N LYS A 185 1.59 5.51 14.37
CA LYS A 185 2.99 5.99 14.36
C LYS A 185 3.59 6.17 12.97
N ILE A 186 2.76 6.32 11.93
CA ILE A 186 3.19 6.82 10.62
C ILE A 186 3.68 8.26 10.83
N ASN A 187 4.78 8.64 10.16
CA ASN A 187 5.40 9.95 10.36
C ASN A 187 5.59 10.75 9.06
N ARG A 188 5.20 10.21 7.93
CA ARG A 188 5.22 10.92 6.64
C ARG A 188 3.89 10.72 5.93
N LEU A 189 3.27 11.83 5.52
CA LEU A 189 2.16 11.82 4.56
C LEU A 189 2.68 12.45 3.27
N HIS A 190 2.87 11.64 2.27
CA HIS A 190 3.25 12.04 0.93
C HIS A 190 1.99 12.40 0.15
N LEU A 191 1.89 13.60 -0.38
CA LEU A 191 0.80 14.07 -1.22
C LEU A 191 1.27 14.12 -2.68
N HIS A 192 0.71 13.26 -3.51
CA HIS A 192 0.89 13.31 -4.95
C HIS A 192 -0.06 14.37 -5.50
N LEU A 193 0.49 15.60 -5.66
CA LEU A 193 -0.29 16.83 -5.88
C LEU A 193 -0.56 17.12 -7.35
N THR A 194 0.21 16.54 -8.25
CA THR A 194 0.15 16.86 -9.68
C THR A 194 0.30 15.61 -10.51
N ASP A 195 -0.54 15.47 -11.52
CA ASP A 195 -0.51 14.42 -12.54
C ASP A 195 -1.52 14.80 -13.64
N ALA A 196 -1.48 14.16 -14.77
CA ALA A 196 -2.35 14.40 -15.92
C ALA A 196 -3.83 14.67 -15.60
N ALA A 197 -4.35 14.03 -14.54
CA ALA A 197 -5.76 14.17 -14.17
C ALA A 197 -6.11 15.45 -13.43
N GLY A 198 -5.11 16.20 -12.94
CA GLY A 198 -5.32 17.51 -12.36
C GLY A 198 -4.21 18.01 -11.45
N TRP A 199 -4.00 19.30 -11.51
CA TRP A 199 -3.12 20.09 -10.65
C TRP A 199 -3.81 20.46 -9.34
N ARG A 200 -3.23 20.18 -8.16
CA ARG A 200 -3.95 20.27 -6.88
C ARG A 200 -3.38 21.27 -5.87
N ILE A 201 -2.43 22.12 -6.25
CA ILE A 201 -1.86 23.13 -5.37
C ILE A 201 -1.94 24.54 -5.99
N GLU A 202 -2.35 25.53 -5.19
CA GLU A 202 -2.33 26.93 -5.62
C GLU A 202 -0.91 27.42 -5.89
N ILE A 203 -0.63 27.86 -7.13
CA ILE A 203 0.59 28.57 -7.54
C ILE A 203 0.19 29.94 -8.04
N LYS A 204 0.44 30.96 -7.24
CA LYS A 204 -0.03 32.35 -7.52
C LYS A 204 0.56 32.93 -8.79
N ARG A 205 1.80 32.56 -9.10
CA ARG A 205 2.51 33.01 -10.30
C ARG A 205 1.91 32.44 -11.59
N TYR A 206 1.26 31.29 -11.51
CA TYR A 206 0.72 30.56 -12.66
C TYR A 206 -0.79 30.26 -12.49
N PRO A 207 -1.68 31.27 -12.58
CA PRO A 207 -3.10 31.14 -12.23
C PRO A 207 -3.89 30.13 -13.10
N ARG A 208 -3.44 29.87 -14.35
CA ARG A 208 -4.09 28.89 -15.23
C ARG A 208 -3.98 27.46 -14.70
N LEU A 209 -3.03 27.17 -13.81
CA LEU A 209 -2.97 25.88 -13.12
C LEU A 209 -4.23 25.63 -12.29
N MET A 210 -4.83 26.66 -11.67
CA MET A 210 -6.05 26.54 -10.87
C MET A 210 -7.33 26.68 -11.70
N THR A 211 -7.29 27.42 -12.79
CA THR A 211 -8.50 27.70 -13.60
C THR A 211 -8.67 26.77 -14.79
N GLU A 212 -7.62 26.07 -15.21
CA GLU A 212 -7.64 25.15 -16.34
C GLU A 212 -7.11 23.77 -15.95
N ALA A 213 -5.88 23.65 -15.44
CA ALA A 213 -5.23 22.37 -15.16
C ALA A 213 -5.83 21.61 -13.97
N ALA A 214 -6.55 22.27 -13.06
CA ALA A 214 -7.17 21.64 -11.89
C ALA A 214 -8.53 21.00 -12.17
N TRP A 215 -9.09 21.17 -13.38
CA TRP A 215 -10.45 20.78 -13.70
C TRP A 215 -10.53 19.96 -14.98
N ARG A 216 -11.38 18.96 -15.01
CA ARG A 216 -11.62 18.08 -16.15
C ARG A 216 -13.09 17.84 -16.41
N THR A 217 -13.43 17.37 -17.64
CA THR A 217 -14.82 17.20 -18.09
C THR A 217 -15.55 16.03 -17.44
N GLU A 218 -14.85 15.02 -16.92
CA GLU A 218 -15.45 13.80 -16.41
C GLU A 218 -15.00 13.52 -14.97
N ALA A 219 -15.94 13.21 -14.09
CA ALA A 219 -15.62 12.86 -12.71
C ALA A 219 -14.89 11.51 -12.61
N SER A 220 -15.33 10.51 -13.37
CA SER A 220 -14.64 9.22 -13.44
C SER A 220 -13.32 9.37 -14.20
N TRP A 221 -12.21 9.08 -13.54
CA TRP A 221 -10.89 9.05 -14.18
C TRP A 221 -10.88 8.08 -15.37
N LYS A 222 -11.47 6.90 -15.22
CA LYS A 222 -11.53 5.86 -16.25
C LYS A 222 -12.28 6.35 -17.51
N THR A 223 -13.43 6.99 -17.34
CA THR A 223 -14.17 7.58 -18.45
C THR A 223 -13.37 8.71 -19.10
N TRP A 224 -12.81 9.60 -18.32
CA TRP A 224 -12.01 10.72 -18.80
C TRP A 224 -10.80 10.22 -19.60
N TRP A 225 -10.09 9.21 -19.10
CA TRP A 225 -8.88 8.66 -19.70
C TRP A 225 -9.15 7.89 -20.98
N ASN A 226 -10.17 7.02 -20.99
CA ASN A 226 -10.42 6.10 -22.10
C ASN A 226 -11.43 6.62 -23.13
N GLU A 227 -12.42 7.43 -22.74
CA GLU A 227 -13.57 7.79 -23.57
C GLU A 227 -13.72 9.32 -23.72
N GLY A 228 -13.39 10.10 -22.70
CA GLY A 228 -13.56 11.55 -22.62
C GLY A 228 -12.52 12.38 -23.39
N GLY A 229 -11.57 11.74 -24.07
CA GLY A 229 -10.52 12.41 -24.83
C GLY A 229 -9.57 13.25 -23.97
N ARG A 230 -9.51 13.00 -22.66
CA ARG A 230 -8.65 13.65 -21.66
C ARG A 230 -8.79 15.19 -21.64
N ARG A 231 -10.05 15.70 -21.74
CA ARG A 231 -10.30 17.13 -21.84
C ARG A 231 -10.33 17.82 -20.47
N TYR A 232 -9.75 19.00 -20.41
CA TYR A 232 -9.85 19.89 -19.26
C TYR A 232 -10.99 20.90 -19.47
N SER A 233 -11.44 21.51 -18.35
CA SER A 233 -12.58 22.44 -18.35
C SER A 233 -12.32 23.62 -17.41
N ALA A 234 -13.07 24.70 -17.58
CA ALA A 234 -13.11 25.73 -16.57
C ALA A 234 -13.93 25.28 -15.34
N PRO A 235 -13.68 25.84 -14.14
CA PRO A 235 -14.32 25.40 -12.88
C PRO A 235 -15.86 25.56 -12.88
N ASP A 236 -16.39 26.52 -13.62
CA ASP A 236 -17.81 26.83 -13.76
C ASP A 236 -18.49 26.11 -14.92
N SER A 237 -17.76 25.27 -15.67
CA SER A 237 -18.34 24.47 -16.74
C SER A 237 -19.28 23.39 -16.21
N ILE A 238 -20.38 23.14 -16.94
CA ILE A 238 -21.32 22.09 -16.56
C ILE A 238 -20.61 20.73 -16.58
N GLY A 239 -20.66 20.00 -15.45
CA GLY A 239 -20.03 18.71 -15.29
C GLY A 239 -18.53 18.77 -14.96
N ALA A 240 -17.96 19.95 -14.77
CA ALA A 240 -16.57 20.07 -14.35
C ALA A 240 -16.31 19.32 -13.04
N TYR A 241 -15.25 18.51 -13.04
CA TYR A 241 -14.76 17.81 -11.87
C TYR A 241 -13.32 18.24 -11.56
N GLY A 242 -13.04 18.52 -10.32
CA GLY A 242 -11.68 18.89 -9.92
C GLY A 242 -11.67 19.69 -8.62
N GLY A 243 -10.60 20.46 -8.45
CA GLY A 243 -10.34 21.28 -7.28
C GLY A 243 -8.84 21.41 -7.04
N PHE A 244 -8.50 22.29 -6.15
CA PHE A 244 -7.13 22.48 -5.67
C PHE A 244 -7.16 22.95 -4.22
N TYR A 245 -6.06 22.80 -3.53
CA TYR A 245 -5.87 23.35 -2.20
C TYR A 245 -5.19 24.71 -2.29
N SER A 246 -5.73 25.71 -1.61
CA SER A 246 -5.05 26.97 -1.42
C SER A 246 -3.79 26.81 -0.58
N GLN A 247 -2.83 27.70 -0.74
CA GLN A 247 -1.63 27.70 0.11
C GLN A 247 -1.97 27.83 1.60
N THR A 248 -3.06 28.53 1.92
CA THR A 248 -3.53 28.69 3.30
C THR A 248 -4.05 27.37 3.87
N GLU A 249 -4.86 26.65 3.11
CA GLU A 249 -5.36 25.32 3.51
C GLU A 249 -4.23 24.29 3.69
N LEU A 250 -3.22 24.33 2.81
CA LEU A 250 -2.06 23.46 2.93
C LEU A 250 -1.18 23.81 4.14
N ARG A 251 -0.97 25.10 4.45
CA ARG A 251 -0.27 25.52 5.68
C ARG A 251 -1.03 25.05 6.94
N ASP A 252 -2.36 25.13 6.93
CA ASP A 252 -3.18 24.62 8.02
C ASP A 252 -3.06 23.10 8.15
N LEU A 253 -3.08 22.35 7.04
CA LEU A 253 -2.85 20.90 7.05
C LEU A 253 -1.44 20.54 7.58
N VAL A 254 -0.42 21.28 7.16
CA VAL A 254 0.97 21.09 7.63
C VAL A 254 1.07 21.29 9.14
N ALA A 255 0.50 22.39 9.65
CA ALA A 255 0.48 22.64 11.09
C ALA A 255 -0.30 21.59 11.88
N TYR A 256 -1.44 21.14 11.34
CA TYR A 256 -2.25 20.07 11.90
C TYR A 256 -1.51 18.73 11.98
N ALA A 257 -0.80 18.37 10.92
CA ALA A 257 -0.03 17.15 10.83
C ALA A 257 1.21 17.18 11.77
N ALA A 258 1.89 18.31 11.84
CA ALA A 258 3.07 18.48 12.71
C ALA A 258 2.75 18.22 14.19
N GLN A 259 1.59 18.71 14.67
CA GLN A 259 1.11 18.45 16.05
C GLN A 259 0.90 16.94 16.32
N ARG A 260 0.77 16.13 15.30
CA ARG A 260 0.56 14.68 15.35
C ARG A 260 1.81 13.87 15.00
N GLY A 261 2.94 14.56 14.86
CA GLY A 261 4.23 13.95 14.52
C GLY A 261 4.28 13.40 13.09
N ILE A 262 3.52 14.02 12.19
CA ILE A 262 3.52 13.73 10.75
C ILE A 262 4.05 14.93 9.97
N THR A 263 5.01 14.68 9.08
CA THR A 263 5.49 15.66 8.10
C THR A 263 4.77 15.43 6.76
N ILE A 264 4.20 16.47 6.20
CA ILE A 264 3.66 16.42 4.81
C ILE A 264 4.83 16.58 3.85
N VAL A 265 4.94 15.65 2.90
CA VAL A 265 5.93 15.65 1.82
C VAL A 265 5.19 15.90 0.51
N PRO A 266 5.38 17.05 -0.13
CA PRO A 266 4.74 17.34 -1.41
C PRO A 266 5.48 16.67 -2.56
N GLU A 267 4.74 16.21 -3.57
CA GLU A 267 5.26 15.76 -4.86
C GLU A 267 4.76 16.68 -5.97
N ILE A 268 5.69 17.09 -6.83
CA ILE A 268 5.43 17.81 -8.08
C ILE A 268 6.09 17.03 -9.20
N GLU A 269 5.28 16.52 -10.10
CA GLU A 269 5.75 15.67 -11.20
C GLU A 269 6.56 16.43 -12.24
N MET A 270 7.69 15.83 -12.63
CA MET A 270 8.54 16.27 -13.74
C MET A 270 9.52 15.14 -14.13
N PRO A 271 9.86 14.96 -15.42
CA PRO A 271 9.35 15.73 -16.57
C PRO A 271 8.01 15.27 -17.11
N ALA A 272 7.55 14.06 -16.75
CA ALA A 272 6.34 13.44 -17.24
C ALA A 272 5.11 13.75 -16.37
N HIS A 273 3.99 13.06 -16.63
CA HIS A 273 2.73 13.21 -15.89
C HIS A 273 2.21 14.66 -15.85
N SER A 274 2.53 15.47 -16.87
CA SER A 274 2.34 16.92 -16.89
C SER A 274 1.40 17.41 -18.00
N GLU A 275 0.49 16.53 -18.54
CA GLU A 275 -0.45 16.90 -19.58
C GLU A 275 -1.33 18.09 -19.17
N GLU A 276 -1.74 18.16 -17.91
CA GLU A 276 -2.56 19.24 -17.37
C GLU A 276 -1.83 20.59 -17.46
N VAL A 277 -0.54 20.61 -17.09
CA VAL A 277 0.31 21.80 -17.17
C VAL A 277 0.52 22.18 -18.62
N LEU A 278 0.92 21.22 -19.46
CA LEU A 278 1.26 21.46 -20.88
C LEU A 278 0.04 21.75 -21.73
N THR A 279 -1.16 21.48 -21.25
CA THR A 279 -2.40 21.95 -21.85
C THR A 279 -2.69 23.39 -21.46
N ALA A 280 -2.51 23.73 -20.19
CA ALA A 280 -2.70 25.10 -19.69
C ALA A 280 -1.59 26.07 -20.16
N TYR A 281 -0.37 25.61 -20.27
CA TYR A 281 0.83 26.35 -20.67
C TYR A 281 1.59 25.61 -21.79
N PRO A 282 1.06 25.55 -22.99
CA PRO A 282 1.64 24.76 -24.09
C PRO A 282 3.03 25.26 -24.52
N GLU A 283 3.39 26.49 -24.20
CA GLU A 283 4.71 27.05 -24.43
C GLU A 283 5.85 26.28 -23.77
N PHE A 284 5.57 25.49 -22.75
CA PHE A 284 6.55 24.63 -22.06
C PHE A 284 6.68 23.24 -22.68
N SER A 285 5.89 22.91 -23.71
CA SER A 285 5.98 21.67 -24.47
C SER A 285 6.89 21.82 -25.69
N CYS A 286 7.35 20.71 -26.28
CA CYS A 286 8.11 20.72 -27.52
C CYS A 286 7.27 21.13 -28.74
N THR A 287 5.96 20.89 -28.70
CA THR A 287 5.04 21.13 -29.79
C THR A 287 4.43 22.55 -29.74
N HIS A 288 4.46 23.20 -28.58
CA HIS A 288 3.74 24.44 -28.28
C HIS A 288 2.23 24.35 -28.54
N GLU A 289 1.67 23.13 -28.53
CA GLU A 289 0.26 22.88 -28.73
C GLU A 289 -0.33 22.14 -27.54
N PRO A 290 -1.55 22.48 -27.07
CA PRO A 290 -2.21 21.77 -25.97
C PRO A 290 -2.59 20.35 -26.41
N TYR A 291 -2.69 19.43 -25.46
CA TYR A 291 -3.08 18.00 -25.65
C TYR A 291 -2.15 17.15 -26.52
N LYS A 292 -0.92 17.59 -26.76
CA LYS A 292 -0.01 16.87 -27.66
C LYS A 292 1.14 16.14 -26.96
N GLN A 293 1.35 16.42 -25.67
CA GLN A 293 2.56 15.98 -24.99
C GLN A 293 2.32 15.89 -23.49
N ALA A 294 2.97 14.90 -22.87
CA ALA A 294 2.95 14.67 -21.43
C ALA A 294 4.24 15.10 -20.72
N ASP A 295 5.33 15.28 -21.48
CA ASP A 295 6.66 15.59 -20.94
C ASP A 295 7.03 17.04 -21.24
N PHE A 296 7.62 17.74 -20.27
CA PHE A 296 8.17 19.08 -20.49
C PHE A 296 9.24 19.12 -21.60
N CYS A 297 9.36 20.24 -22.29
CA CYS A 297 10.46 20.52 -23.20
C CYS A 297 11.71 20.89 -22.42
N ILE A 298 12.66 19.97 -22.26
CA ILE A 298 13.86 20.17 -21.44
C ILE A 298 14.87 21.11 -22.12
N GLY A 299 14.78 21.29 -23.43
CA GLY A 299 15.55 22.24 -24.17
C GLY A 299 15.06 23.69 -24.04
N ASN A 300 13.86 23.91 -23.53
CA ASN A 300 13.28 25.24 -23.31
C ASN A 300 13.65 25.75 -21.90
N ALA A 301 14.42 26.82 -21.82
CA ALA A 301 14.78 27.46 -20.55
C ALA A 301 13.54 27.89 -19.74
N GLY A 302 12.48 28.35 -20.41
CA GLY A 302 11.23 28.71 -19.75
C GLY A 302 10.54 27.55 -19.02
N SER A 303 10.73 26.29 -19.47
CA SER A 303 10.25 25.11 -18.74
C SER A 303 11.00 24.91 -17.43
N ILE A 304 12.30 25.13 -17.44
CA ILE A 304 13.14 25.04 -16.24
C ILE A 304 12.75 26.15 -15.25
N ASP A 305 12.66 27.40 -15.73
CA ASP A 305 12.26 28.55 -14.91
C ASP A 305 10.85 28.34 -14.30
N PHE A 306 9.92 27.78 -15.07
CA PHE A 306 8.57 27.44 -14.58
C PHE A 306 8.65 26.46 -13.39
N LEU A 307 9.38 25.36 -13.54
CA LEU A 307 9.52 24.35 -12.50
C LEU A 307 10.21 24.91 -11.24
N GLU A 308 11.24 25.74 -11.39
CA GLU A 308 11.90 26.43 -10.27
C GLU A 308 10.93 27.35 -9.53
N HIS A 309 10.15 28.16 -10.25
CA HIS A 309 9.15 29.05 -9.64
C HIS A 309 8.02 28.29 -8.92
N VAL A 310 7.61 27.13 -9.45
CA VAL A 310 6.66 26.25 -8.77
C VAL A 310 7.26 25.73 -7.47
N LEU A 311 8.51 25.25 -7.52
CA LEU A 311 9.19 24.72 -6.33
C LEU A 311 9.39 25.83 -5.26
N ASP A 312 9.63 27.08 -5.63
CA ASP A 312 9.72 28.20 -4.69
C ASP A 312 8.45 28.38 -3.89
N GLU A 313 7.29 28.37 -4.56
CA GLU A 313 6.00 28.51 -3.87
C GLU A 313 5.70 27.24 -3.03
N VAL A 314 5.99 26.05 -3.53
CA VAL A 314 5.86 24.79 -2.78
C VAL A 314 6.71 24.83 -1.50
N MET A 315 7.99 25.22 -1.60
CA MET A 315 8.88 25.32 -0.44
C MET A 315 8.42 26.38 0.58
N SER A 316 7.70 27.41 0.14
CA SER A 316 7.12 28.44 1.02
C SER A 316 5.94 27.89 1.84
N VAL A 317 5.27 26.85 1.36
CA VAL A 317 4.10 26.21 1.99
C VAL A 317 4.53 25.05 2.87
N PHE A 318 5.45 24.22 2.39
CA PHE A 318 5.87 22.98 3.05
C PHE A 318 7.25 23.14 3.69
N PRO A 319 7.34 23.12 5.04
CA PRO A 319 8.63 23.18 5.74
C PRO A 319 9.37 21.83 5.72
N SER A 320 8.85 20.83 5.02
CA SER A 320 9.47 19.51 4.87
C SER A 320 10.92 19.62 4.41
N GLU A 321 11.81 18.89 5.03
CA GLU A 321 13.18 18.72 4.57
C GLU A 321 13.25 18.12 3.16
N TYR A 322 12.24 17.31 2.80
CA TYR A 322 12.15 16.58 1.54
C TYR A 322 11.08 17.17 0.62
N ILE A 323 11.44 17.27 -0.67
CA ILE A 323 10.50 17.53 -1.78
C ILE A 323 10.64 16.37 -2.76
N HIS A 324 9.54 15.76 -3.14
CA HIS A 324 9.49 14.73 -4.17
C HIS A 324 9.23 15.38 -5.53
N ILE A 325 9.97 14.97 -6.54
CA ILE A 325 9.89 15.57 -7.89
C ILE A 325 9.46 14.58 -8.97
N GLY A 326 8.90 13.44 -8.58
CA GLY A 326 8.49 12.38 -9.51
C GLY A 326 9.69 11.74 -10.21
N GLY A 327 9.78 11.89 -11.52
CA GLY A 327 10.89 11.40 -12.34
C GLY A 327 10.62 10.06 -13.02
N ASP A 328 9.41 9.54 -12.89
CA ASP A 328 8.95 8.26 -13.44
C ASP A 328 8.31 8.44 -14.83
N GLU A 329 8.24 7.33 -15.52
CA GLU A 329 7.49 7.08 -16.77
C GLU A 329 7.66 8.14 -17.88
N ALA A 330 8.79 8.85 -17.94
CA ALA A 330 9.05 9.83 -18.97
C ALA A 330 9.06 9.18 -20.37
N GLY A 331 8.06 9.51 -21.19
CA GLY A 331 7.84 8.92 -22.51
C GLY A 331 8.83 9.39 -23.55
N MET A 332 9.36 10.63 -23.40
CA MET A 332 10.42 11.26 -24.22
C MET A 332 10.13 11.30 -25.73
N ALA A 333 8.89 11.02 -26.16
CA ALA A 333 8.57 10.82 -27.58
C ALA A 333 8.82 12.06 -28.46
N SER A 334 8.63 13.26 -27.90
CA SER A 334 8.82 14.52 -28.64
C SER A 334 10.27 15.04 -28.63
N TRP A 335 11.11 14.60 -27.71
CA TRP A 335 12.47 15.12 -27.55
C TRP A 335 13.42 14.85 -28.75
N PRO A 336 13.35 13.66 -29.43
CA PRO A 336 14.19 13.37 -30.58
C PRO A 336 13.98 14.34 -31.77
N SER A 337 12.75 14.84 -31.96
CA SER A 337 12.41 15.75 -33.06
C SER A 337 12.44 17.24 -32.67
N CYS A 338 12.54 17.55 -31.36
CA CYS A 338 12.53 18.93 -30.90
C CYS A 338 13.90 19.62 -31.07
N PRO A 339 13.99 20.74 -31.82
CA PRO A 339 15.27 21.41 -32.02
C PRO A 339 15.90 21.92 -30.73
N LEU A 340 15.10 22.40 -29.77
CA LEU A 340 15.59 22.89 -28.48
C LEU A 340 16.16 21.74 -27.63
N CYS A 341 15.45 20.61 -27.56
CA CYS A 341 15.92 19.42 -26.86
C CYS A 341 17.20 18.86 -27.50
N GLN A 342 17.27 18.82 -28.84
CA GLN A 342 18.49 18.36 -29.53
C GLN A 342 19.68 19.30 -29.35
N LYS A 343 19.43 20.63 -29.29
CA LYS A 343 20.46 21.61 -28.94
C LYS A 343 20.97 21.36 -27.52
N LYS A 344 20.07 21.25 -26.55
CA LYS A 344 20.39 20.99 -25.14
C LYS A 344 21.16 19.66 -25.00
N LEU A 345 20.73 18.59 -25.68
CA LEU A 345 21.39 17.29 -25.67
C LEU A 345 22.85 17.40 -26.08
N LYS A 346 23.14 18.17 -27.15
CA LYS A 346 24.52 18.44 -27.59
C LYS A 346 25.31 19.25 -26.58
N GLU A 347 24.70 20.29 -25.99
CA GLU A 347 25.32 21.16 -24.97
C GLU A 347 25.79 20.35 -23.75
N ILE A 348 24.98 19.37 -23.31
CA ILE A 348 25.31 18.53 -22.16
C ILE A 348 26.19 17.31 -22.52
N GLY A 349 26.56 17.15 -23.80
CA GLY A 349 27.33 16.01 -24.28
C GLY A 349 26.60 14.67 -24.24
N GLY A 350 25.27 14.70 -24.20
CA GLY A 350 24.41 13.52 -24.14
C GLY A 350 24.39 12.77 -25.48
N LYS A 351 24.39 11.43 -25.41
CA LYS A 351 24.29 10.55 -26.60
C LYS A 351 22.87 10.13 -26.89
N GLU A 352 22.06 9.96 -25.85
CA GLU A 352 20.68 9.51 -25.88
C GLU A 352 19.76 10.52 -25.21
N VAL A 353 18.50 10.59 -25.65
CA VAL A 353 17.52 11.56 -25.12
C VAL A 353 17.28 11.41 -23.62
N LYS A 354 17.49 10.23 -23.04
CA LYS A 354 17.41 10.01 -21.59
C LYS A 354 18.38 10.93 -20.81
N ALA A 355 19.48 11.35 -21.39
CA ALA A 355 20.42 12.31 -20.78
C ALA A 355 19.75 13.67 -20.47
N LEU A 356 18.68 14.03 -21.18
CA LEU A 356 17.88 15.24 -20.87
C LEU A 356 17.11 15.09 -19.56
N GLN A 357 16.51 13.92 -19.31
CA GLN A 357 15.87 13.61 -18.02
C GLN A 357 16.89 13.70 -16.90
N SER A 358 18.04 13.01 -17.04
CA SER A 358 19.11 13.07 -16.06
C SER A 358 19.61 14.48 -15.79
N TYR A 359 19.68 15.33 -16.84
CA TYR A 359 20.03 16.74 -16.71
C TYR A 359 19.00 17.50 -15.87
N LEU A 360 17.69 17.34 -16.17
CA LEU A 360 16.62 18.00 -15.41
C LEU A 360 16.64 17.58 -13.93
N ILE A 361 16.63 16.29 -13.66
CA ILE A 361 16.60 15.73 -12.30
C ILE A 361 17.81 16.24 -11.48
N ARG A 362 18.98 16.21 -12.08
CA ARG A 362 20.20 16.74 -11.44
C ARG A 362 20.10 18.26 -11.20
N HIS A 363 19.59 19.03 -12.16
CA HIS A 363 19.42 20.46 -12.04
C HIS A 363 18.48 20.79 -10.87
N MET A 364 17.32 20.17 -10.82
CA MET A 364 16.33 20.38 -9.75
C MET A 364 16.86 19.91 -8.39
N GLY A 365 17.63 18.84 -8.36
CA GLY A 365 18.32 18.40 -7.14
C GLY A 365 19.28 19.44 -6.59
N TYR A 366 20.08 20.09 -7.43
CA TYR A 366 20.94 21.21 -7.03
C TYR A 366 20.14 22.43 -6.60
N TYR A 367 19.06 22.75 -7.33
CA TYR A 367 18.16 23.84 -6.99
C TYR A 367 17.57 23.66 -5.57
N LEU A 368 17.00 22.51 -5.30
CA LEU A 368 16.45 22.17 -3.97
C LEU A 368 17.54 22.22 -2.88
N LYS A 369 18.73 21.71 -3.15
CA LYS A 369 19.86 21.74 -2.22
C LYS A 369 20.29 23.17 -1.88
N GLN A 370 20.33 24.08 -2.84
CA GLN A 370 20.62 25.50 -2.62
C GLN A 370 19.59 26.18 -1.72
N HIS A 371 18.35 25.68 -1.73
CA HIS A 371 17.26 26.12 -0.85
C HIS A 371 17.15 25.33 0.46
N GLY A 372 18.17 24.52 0.80
CA GLY A 372 18.22 23.74 2.04
C GLY A 372 17.26 22.56 2.07
N ARG A 373 16.84 22.05 0.90
CA ARG A 373 15.95 20.89 0.77
C ARG A 373 16.68 19.68 0.23
N LYS A 374 16.12 18.49 0.49
CA LYS A 374 16.56 17.21 -0.05
C LYS A 374 15.57 16.70 -1.08
N MET A 375 16.10 16.22 -2.19
CA MET A 375 15.29 15.66 -3.26
C MET A 375 14.92 14.21 -2.96
N ILE A 376 13.65 13.86 -3.20
CA ILE A 376 13.20 12.48 -3.40
C ILE A 376 12.78 12.35 -4.87
N ALA A 377 13.06 11.21 -5.49
CA ALA A 377 12.53 10.86 -6.80
C ALA A 377 12.30 9.34 -6.91
N TRP A 378 11.45 8.93 -7.85
CA TRP A 378 11.21 7.52 -8.13
C TRP A 378 12.47 6.82 -8.67
N ASP A 379 12.55 5.51 -8.56
CA ASP A 379 13.76 4.73 -8.85
C ASP A 379 14.21 4.73 -10.33
N GLU A 380 13.40 5.28 -11.24
CA GLU A 380 13.75 5.42 -12.66
C GLU A 380 14.84 6.45 -12.94
N VAL A 381 15.10 7.34 -11.98
CA VAL A 381 16.15 8.35 -12.08
C VAL A 381 17.55 7.81 -11.75
N ILE A 382 17.67 6.55 -11.33
CA ILE A 382 18.96 5.96 -10.95
C ILE A 382 19.86 5.91 -12.19
N ASP A 383 20.91 6.72 -12.20
CA ASP A 383 21.97 6.73 -13.18
C ASP A 383 23.31 7.20 -12.55
N ASP A 384 24.37 7.26 -13.36
CA ASP A 384 25.70 7.67 -12.89
C ASP A 384 25.80 9.18 -12.60
N ASN A 385 24.79 9.97 -13.02
CA ASN A 385 24.77 11.44 -12.88
C ASN A 385 23.81 11.92 -11.81
N LEU A 386 23.12 11.02 -11.11
CA LEU A 386 22.18 11.40 -10.06
C LEU A 386 22.91 12.15 -8.93
N MET A 387 22.34 13.27 -8.47
CA MET A 387 22.97 14.12 -7.47
C MET A 387 23.21 13.36 -6.14
N PRO A 388 24.44 13.44 -5.56
CA PRO A 388 24.71 12.87 -4.25
C PRO A 388 23.78 13.47 -3.16
N GLY A 389 23.24 12.58 -2.31
CA GLY A 389 22.29 12.97 -1.26
C GLY A 389 20.82 12.90 -1.67
N THR A 390 20.53 12.54 -2.92
CA THR A 390 19.18 12.17 -3.35
C THR A 390 18.69 10.95 -2.58
N THR A 391 17.41 10.96 -2.20
CA THR A 391 16.73 9.79 -1.67
C THR A 391 15.91 9.16 -2.80
N VAL A 392 16.10 7.88 -3.05
CA VAL A 392 15.39 7.14 -4.10
C VAL A 392 14.18 6.45 -3.49
N MET A 393 12.99 6.68 -4.07
CA MET A 393 11.80 5.93 -3.71
C MET A 393 11.63 4.75 -4.67
N VAL A 394 11.76 3.54 -4.13
CA VAL A 394 11.81 2.30 -4.92
C VAL A 394 10.42 1.69 -5.02
N TRP A 395 9.84 1.73 -6.22
CA TRP A 395 8.50 1.23 -6.47
C TRP A 395 8.44 -0.03 -7.34
N ARG A 396 9.40 -0.22 -8.26
CA ARG A 396 9.38 -1.33 -9.21
C ARG A 396 9.64 -2.69 -8.56
N ASN A 397 10.82 -2.89 -8.01
CA ASN A 397 11.16 -4.12 -7.26
C ASN A 397 12.39 -3.91 -6.37
N ALA A 398 12.66 -4.88 -5.47
CA ALA A 398 13.74 -4.80 -4.48
C ALA A 398 15.15 -4.71 -5.09
N SER A 399 15.38 -5.13 -6.34
CA SER A 399 16.71 -5.02 -6.98
C SER A 399 17.14 -3.57 -7.18
N TYR A 400 16.19 -2.66 -7.41
CA TYR A 400 16.49 -1.22 -7.50
C TYR A 400 16.91 -0.63 -6.15
N ALA A 401 16.43 -1.20 -5.03
CA ALA A 401 16.93 -0.83 -3.71
C ALA A 401 18.42 -1.17 -3.56
N ALA A 402 18.82 -2.38 -3.96
CA ALA A 402 20.22 -2.78 -3.97
C ALA A 402 21.07 -1.87 -4.89
N GLU A 403 20.56 -1.53 -6.07
CA GLU A 403 21.22 -0.61 -6.99
C GLU A 403 21.43 0.79 -6.38
N ALA A 404 20.36 1.38 -5.81
CA ALA A 404 20.42 2.69 -5.17
C ALA A 404 21.41 2.69 -3.98
N THR A 405 21.27 1.73 -3.06
CA THR A 405 22.07 1.68 -1.82
C THR A 405 23.53 1.34 -2.07
N LYS A 406 23.84 0.49 -3.06
CA LYS A 406 25.19 0.20 -3.51
C LYS A 406 25.90 1.44 -4.06
N ARG A 407 25.18 2.34 -4.70
CA ARG A 407 25.69 3.64 -5.19
C ARG A 407 25.75 4.70 -4.07
N GLY A 408 25.36 4.35 -2.81
CA GLY A 408 25.39 5.24 -1.65
C GLY A 408 24.18 6.16 -1.51
N TYR A 409 23.13 5.98 -2.30
CA TYR A 409 21.88 6.71 -2.14
C TYR A 409 21.05 6.14 -1.00
N LYS A 410 20.28 7.01 -0.34
CA LYS A 410 19.23 6.57 0.59
C LYS A 410 18.06 5.99 -0.20
N ALA A 411 17.42 4.95 0.35
CA ALA A 411 16.27 4.31 -0.26
C ALA A 411 15.05 4.29 0.68
N ILE A 412 13.89 4.63 0.12
CA ILE A 412 12.57 4.40 0.73
C ILE A 412 11.92 3.28 -0.09
N LEU A 413 11.45 2.23 0.56
CA LEU A 413 10.91 1.07 -0.13
C LEU A 413 9.39 1.12 -0.19
N SER A 414 8.86 1.18 -1.41
CA SER A 414 7.42 1.15 -1.70
C SER A 414 7.09 0.23 -2.89
N PRO A 415 7.67 -1.00 -2.98
CA PRO A 415 7.49 -1.83 -4.16
C PRO A 415 6.03 -2.18 -4.38
N GLY A 416 5.54 -2.02 -5.63
CA GLY A 416 4.14 -2.19 -6.00
C GLY A 416 3.56 -3.54 -5.61
N ALA A 417 4.39 -4.60 -5.65
CA ALA A 417 4.00 -5.95 -5.25
C ALA A 417 3.52 -6.08 -3.78
N PHE A 418 3.85 -5.11 -2.90
CA PHE A 418 3.53 -5.13 -1.46
C PHE A 418 2.93 -3.83 -0.93
N CYS A 419 3.19 -2.70 -1.60
CA CYS A 419 2.94 -1.36 -1.07
C CYS A 419 1.92 -0.56 -1.87
N TYR A 420 1.45 -1.01 -3.05
CA TYR A 420 0.45 -0.32 -3.86
C TYR A 420 -0.95 -0.75 -3.42
N LEU A 421 -1.58 0.12 -2.63
CA LEU A 421 -2.84 -0.16 -1.94
C LEU A 421 -4.08 0.07 -2.83
N ASP A 422 -3.88 0.28 -4.12
CA ASP A 422 -4.87 0.35 -5.18
C ASP A 422 -5.23 -1.02 -5.77
N GLY A 423 -4.55 -2.10 -5.32
CA GLY A 423 -4.85 -3.49 -5.70
C GLY A 423 -6.02 -4.11 -4.92
N TYR A 424 -6.59 -5.18 -5.48
CA TYR A 424 -7.65 -5.96 -4.85
C TYR A 424 -7.17 -6.63 -3.55
N GLN A 425 -7.86 -6.40 -2.44
CA GLN A 425 -7.45 -6.97 -1.16
C GLN A 425 -8.15 -8.29 -0.81
N ASP A 426 -9.18 -8.69 -1.57
CA ASP A 426 -9.89 -9.95 -1.43
C ASP A 426 -10.34 -10.47 -2.81
N GLU A 427 -11.16 -11.51 -2.87
CA GLU A 427 -11.75 -12.06 -4.10
C GLU A 427 -12.28 -10.94 -5.01
N PRO A 428 -11.69 -10.68 -6.18
CA PRO A 428 -11.96 -9.46 -6.96
C PRO A 428 -13.43 -9.24 -7.31
N ARG A 429 -14.19 -10.32 -7.52
CA ARG A 429 -15.62 -10.23 -7.85
C ARG A 429 -16.47 -9.65 -6.72
N THR A 430 -15.94 -9.57 -5.51
CA THR A 430 -16.63 -9.08 -4.32
C THR A 430 -16.16 -7.72 -3.87
N GLN A 431 -15.19 -7.15 -4.61
CA GLN A 431 -14.54 -5.91 -4.29
C GLN A 431 -14.99 -4.78 -5.23
N PRO A 432 -14.89 -3.52 -4.79
CA PRO A 432 -14.90 -2.41 -5.74
C PRO A 432 -13.87 -2.61 -6.84
N GLU A 433 -14.10 -2.00 -8.00
CA GLU A 433 -13.12 -2.02 -9.08
C GLU A 433 -11.79 -1.43 -8.61
N ALA A 434 -10.68 -2.08 -8.95
CA ALA A 434 -9.32 -1.67 -8.62
C ALA A 434 -8.43 -1.82 -9.85
N ILE A 435 -7.38 -1.01 -9.94
CA ILE A 435 -6.45 -1.04 -11.08
C ILE A 435 -5.33 -2.07 -10.87
N GLY A 436 -4.94 -2.28 -9.62
CA GLY A 436 -3.81 -3.13 -9.26
C GLY A 436 -4.13 -4.62 -9.21
N ASP A 437 -3.09 -5.41 -8.89
CA ASP A 437 -3.13 -6.86 -8.72
C ASP A 437 -3.78 -7.27 -7.37
N TYR A 438 -3.86 -8.56 -7.10
CA TYR A 438 -4.35 -9.10 -5.82
C TYR A 438 -3.31 -8.90 -4.71
N LEU A 439 -3.63 -8.02 -3.77
CA LEU A 439 -2.78 -7.62 -2.65
C LEU A 439 -3.52 -7.73 -1.30
N PRO A 440 -3.71 -8.93 -0.75
CA PRO A 440 -4.36 -9.13 0.54
C PRO A 440 -3.47 -8.69 1.71
N LEU A 441 -4.08 -8.44 2.87
CA LEU A 441 -3.38 -8.03 4.09
C LEU A 441 -2.19 -8.94 4.43
N LYS A 442 -2.35 -10.26 4.27
CA LYS A 442 -1.30 -11.25 4.56
C LYS A 442 -0.07 -11.05 3.68
N LYS A 443 -0.25 -10.71 2.41
CA LYS A 443 0.85 -10.43 1.46
C LYS A 443 1.59 -9.16 1.86
N VAL A 444 0.85 -8.08 2.19
CA VAL A 444 1.45 -6.83 2.68
C VAL A 444 2.26 -7.07 3.96
N TYR A 445 1.69 -7.77 4.95
CA TYR A 445 2.39 -8.10 6.20
C TYR A 445 3.62 -8.98 5.97
N GLY A 446 3.63 -9.80 4.92
CA GLY A 446 4.76 -10.62 4.52
C GLY A 446 5.96 -9.83 4.00
N PHE A 447 5.79 -8.57 3.61
CA PHE A 447 6.86 -7.75 3.03
C PHE A 447 8.05 -7.62 3.99
N ASN A 448 9.24 -7.99 3.49
CA ASN A 448 10.51 -7.79 4.18
C ASN A 448 11.35 -6.75 3.41
N PRO A 449 11.43 -5.50 3.91
CA PRO A 449 12.12 -4.43 3.18
C PRO A 449 13.64 -4.62 3.10
N LEU A 450 14.22 -5.48 3.91
CA LEU A 450 15.68 -5.72 3.95
C LEU A 450 16.09 -7.05 3.29
N GLU A 451 15.13 -7.77 2.73
CA GLU A 451 15.41 -9.02 2.02
C GLU A 451 16.30 -8.75 0.81
N SER A 452 17.25 -9.63 0.58
CA SER A 452 18.22 -9.54 -0.53
C SER A 452 19.23 -8.39 -0.47
N LEU A 453 19.26 -7.60 0.61
CA LEU A 453 20.26 -6.55 0.82
C LEU A 453 21.36 -7.01 1.77
N THR A 454 22.59 -6.66 1.44
CA THR A 454 23.74 -6.85 2.35
C THR A 454 23.61 -5.93 3.58
N LEU A 455 24.30 -6.25 4.68
CA LEU A 455 24.29 -5.42 5.89
C LEU A 455 24.74 -3.97 5.65
N GLU A 456 25.63 -3.74 4.68
CA GLU A 456 26.07 -2.40 4.31
C GLU A 456 24.98 -1.64 3.54
N GLU A 457 24.33 -2.28 2.59
CA GLU A 457 23.23 -1.72 1.83
C GLU A 457 22.02 -1.38 2.74
N GLN A 458 21.73 -2.24 3.73
CA GLN A 458 20.66 -2.03 4.71
C GLN A 458 20.79 -0.71 5.47
N LYS A 459 22.01 -0.20 5.72
CA LYS A 459 22.26 1.08 6.41
C LYS A 459 21.71 2.29 5.64
N ASN A 460 21.52 2.15 4.33
CA ASN A 460 20.99 3.20 3.46
C ASN A 460 19.47 3.08 3.25
N VAL A 461 18.82 2.05 3.77
CA VAL A 461 17.35 1.95 3.76
C VAL A 461 16.79 2.82 4.88
N THR A 462 16.06 3.87 4.53
CA THR A 462 15.47 4.80 5.50
C THR A 462 14.10 4.34 5.98
N GLY A 463 13.38 3.53 5.19
CA GLY A 463 12.10 2.98 5.60
C GLY A 463 11.19 2.50 4.50
N VAL A 464 9.90 2.48 4.80
CA VAL A 464 8.84 1.93 3.95
C VAL A 464 7.70 2.91 3.77
N GLN A 465 6.99 2.81 2.64
CA GLN A 465 5.82 3.62 2.36
C GLN A 465 4.74 2.79 1.64
N GLY A 466 3.47 2.98 2.04
CA GLY A 466 2.33 2.51 1.30
C GLY A 466 1.79 3.60 0.39
N ASN A 467 1.47 3.27 -0.85
CA ASN A 467 0.98 4.20 -1.87
C ASN A 467 -0.47 3.86 -2.23
N LEU A 468 -1.34 4.85 -2.18
CA LEU A 468 -2.70 4.77 -2.69
C LEU A 468 -2.82 5.62 -3.94
N TRP A 469 -2.73 4.99 -5.11
CA TRP A 469 -3.11 5.58 -6.39
C TRP A 469 -4.62 5.59 -6.52
N THR A 470 -5.19 6.64 -7.12
CA THR A 470 -6.64 6.89 -7.02
C THR A 470 -7.39 6.90 -8.34
N GLU A 471 -6.82 6.37 -9.42
CA GLU A 471 -7.48 6.26 -10.72
C GLU A 471 -8.87 5.61 -10.63
N TYR A 472 -8.97 4.60 -9.79
CA TYR A 472 -10.19 3.83 -9.54
C TYR A 472 -10.79 4.05 -8.14
N VAL A 473 -10.29 5.06 -7.40
CA VAL A 473 -10.70 5.35 -6.02
C VAL A 473 -11.31 6.75 -5.92
N PRO A 474 -12.59 6.91 -6.30
CA PRO A 474 -13.19 8.23 -6.50
C PRO A 474 -13.67 8.93 -5.22
N THR A 475 -13.80 8.23 -4.09
CA THR A 475 -14.41 8.80 -2.89
C THR A 475 -13.55 8.59 -1.63
N PRO A 476 -13.71 9.45 -0.61
CA PRO A 476 -13.05 9.29 0.69
C PRO A 476 -13.29 7.91 1.32
N GLU A 477 -14.51 7.38 1.25
CA GLU A 477 -14.88 6.08 1.81
C GLU A 477 -14.18 4.94 1.09
N HIS A 478 -14.04 5.05 -0.25
CA HIS A 478 -13.30 4.07 -1.04
C HIS A 478 -11.80 4.15 -0.74
N ALA A 479 -11.24 5.35 -0.58
CA ALA A 479 -9.85 5.51 -0.17
C ALA A 479 -9.57 4.87 1.21
N GLU A 480 -10.45 5.06 2.19
CA GLU A 480 -10.36 4.41 3.49
C GLU A 480 -10.45 2.88 3.38
N TYR A 481 -11.37 2.38 2.55
CA TYR A 481 -11.51 0.96 2.26
C TYR A 481 -10.23 0.35 1.70
N MET A 482 -9.57 1.04 0.80
CA MET A 482 -8.33 0.60 0.17
C MET A 482 -7.12 0.71 1.10
N LEU A 483 -7.03 1.76 1.91
CA LEU A 483 -5.94 1.98 2.86
C LEU A 483 -5.97 0.96 4.02
N TYR A 484 -7.15 0.76 4.62
CA TYR A 484 -7.26 -0.01 5.86
C TYR A 484 -7.92 -1.38 5.65
N PRO A 485 -7.38 -2.45 6.26
CA PRO A 485 -6.33 -2.45 7.29
C PRO A 485 -4.88 -2.57 6.77
N ARG A 486 -4.63 -2.54 5.46
CA ARG A 486 -3.28 -2.81 4.89
C ARG A 486 -2.21 -1.83 5.38
N MET A 487 -2.56 -0.55 5.60
CA MET A 487 -1.64 0.42 6.22
C MET A 487 -1.21 0.03 7.64
N LEU A 488 -2.00 -0.74 8.37
CA LEU A 488 -1.60 -1.25 9.69
C LEU A 488 -0.42 -2.22 9.59
N ALA A 489 -0.37 -3.03 8.51
CA ALA A 489 0.75 -3.92 8.25
C ALA A 489 2.04 -3.12 7.95
N LEU A 490 1.95 -2.12 7.08
CA LEU A 490 3.10 -1.27 6.75
C LEU A 490 3.57 -0.42 7.95
N SER A 491 2.63 0.02 8.80
CA SER A 491 2.95 0.67 10.07
C SER A 491 3.78 -0.25 10.98
N GLU A 492 3.38 -1.50 11.15
CA GLU A 492 4.12 -2.47 12.00
C GLU A 492 5.47 -2.82 11.38
N ILE A 493 5.56 -3.01 10.06
CA ILE A 493 6.84 -3.23 9.37
C ILE A 493 7.78 -2.04 9.58
N GLY A 494 7.28 -0.83 9.40
CA GLY A 494 8.07 0.39 9.53
C GLY A 494 8.51 0.69 10.97
N TRP A 495 7.68 0.33 11.95
CA TRP A 495 7.95 0.56 13.36
C TRP A 495 8.77 -0.56 14.00
N SER A 496 8.34 -1.81 13.83
CA SER A 496 8.90 -2.97 14.53
C SER A 496 10.03 -3.68 13.75
N GLY A 497 10.20 -3.37 12.46
CA GLY A 497 11.21 -3.96 11.58
C GLY A 497 10.96 -5.45 11.31
N ASN A 498 12.05 -6.19 11.15
CA ASN A 498 12.03 -7.62 10.83
C ASN A 498 12.00 -8.53 12.06
N GLN A 499 11.33 -8.12 13.15
CA GLN A 499 11.07 -9.02 14.26
C GLN A 499 10.31 -10.26 13.76
N THR A 500 10.36 -11.35 14.53
CA THR A 500 9.63 -12.58 14.17
C THR A 500 8.18 -12.28 13.85
N LYS A 501 7.81 -12.42 12.57
CA LYS A 501 6.46 -12.14 12.09
C LYS A 501 5.54 -13.31 12.41
N ASP A 502 4.50 -13.03 13.18
CA ASP A 502 3.39 -13.95 13.43
C ASP A 502 2.12 -13.33 12.86
N TYR A 503 1.69 -13.83 11.68
CA TYR A 503 0.48 -13.31 11.03
C TYR A 503 -0.78 -13.59 11.85
N ALA A 504 -0.85 -14.68 12.59
CA ALA A 504 -2.05 -15.00 13.38
C ALA A 504 -2.21 -14.00 14.55
N ASP A 505 -1.12 -13.68 15.27
CA ASP A 505 -1.10 -12.64 16.28
C ASP A 505 -1.42 -11.26 15.68
N PHE A 506 -0.77 -10.90 14.58
CA PHE A 506 -1.02 -9.63 13.89
C PHE A 506 -2.49 -9.52 13.44
N HIS A 507 -3.03 -10.53 12.78
CA HIS A 507 -4.41 -10.55 12.30
C HIS A 507 -5.43 -10.41 13.45
N ALA A 508 -5.18 -11.08 14.58
CA ALA A 508 -6.05 -10.94 15.77
C ALA A 508 -6.04 -9.51 16.34
N ARG A 509 -4.90 -8.81 16.29
CA ARG A 509 -4.79 -7.39 16.67
C ARG A 509 -5.50 -6.48 15.66
N VAL A 510 -5.34 -6.75 14.36
CA VAL A 510 -6.01 -6.01 13.29
C VAL A 510 -7.53 -6.11 13.38
N LEU A 511 -8.08 -7.26 13.68
CA LEU A 511 -9.54 -7.42 13.87
C LEU A 511 -10.09 -6.42 14.89
N LYS A 512 -9.42 -6.24 16.04
CA LYS A 512 -9.82 -5.30 17.08
C LYS A 512 -9.65 -3.84 16.65
N GLU A 513 -8.54 -3.52 16.01
CA GLU A 513 -8.32 -2.16 15.50
C GLU A 513 -9.30 -1.81 14.37
N THR A 514 -9.73 -2.76 13.55
CA THR A 514 -10.78 -2.55 12.55
C THR A 514 -12.12 -2.20 13.21
N GLU A 515 -12.45 -2.80 14.35
CA GLU A 515 -13.63 -2.39 15.15
C GLU A 515 -13.48 -0.95 15.65
N TRP A 516 -12.31 -0.57 16.16
CA TRP A 516 -12.02 0.81 16.56
C TRP A 516 -12.15 1.77 15.37
N LEU A 517 -11.57 1.47 14.22
CA LEU A 517 -11.69 2.27 12.99
C LEU A 517 -13.15 2.53 12.62
N ARG A 518 -14.02 1.53 12.73
CA ARG A 518 -15.48 1.68 12.51
C ARG A 518 -16.10 2.67 13.49
N THR A 519 -15.67 2.68 14.76
CA THR A 519 -16.16 3.68 15.75
C THR A 519 -15.74 5.11 15.39
N GLN A 520 -14.66 5.28 14.61
CA GLN A 520 -14.21 6.56 14.08
C GLN A 520 -14.83 6.89 12.72
N SER A 521 -15.88 6.17 12.32
CA SER A 521 -16.53 6.32 11.02
C SER A 521 -15.56 6.13 9.82
N VAL A 522 -14.57 5.24 9.97
CA VAL A 522 -13.66 4.86 8.90
C VAL A 522 -14.24 3.68 8.14
N SER A 523 -14.32 3.81 6.83
CA SER A 523 -14.84 2.78 5.91
C SER A 523 -13.81 1.69 5.61
N ALA A 524 -13.15 1.13 6.64
CA ALA A 524 -12.14 0.09 6.46
C ALA A 524 -12.72 -1.20 5.86
N PHE A 525 -11.91 -1.91 5.06
CA PHE A 525 -12.25 -3.24 4.56
C PHE A 525 -12.65 -4.17 5.71
N PRO A 526 -13.77 -4.91 5.58
CA PRO A 526 -14.26 -5.80 6.63
C PRO A 526 -13.44 -7.11 6.67
N ILE A 527 -12.24 -7.05 7.25
CA ILE A 527 -11.28 -8.17 7.30
C ILE A 527 -11.87 -9.43 7.98
N ASP A 528 -12.86 -9.25 8.85
CA ASP A 528 -13.65 -10.34 9.46
C ASP A 528 -14.49 -11.12 8.45
N LYS A 529 -14.66 -10.61 7.23
CA LYS A 529 -15.42 -11.21 6.11
C LYS A 529 -14.51 -11.57 4.92
N GLU A 530 -13.19 -11.51 5.08
CA GLU A 530 -12.24 -11.87 4.03
C GLU A 530 -12.51 -13.27 3.50
N ARG A 531 -12.61 -13.44 2.20
CA ARG A 531 -12.79 -14.72 1.51
C ARG A 531 -11.46 -15.38 1.18
N GLY A 532 -10.45 -14.55 0.93
CA GLY A 532 -9.10 -14.96 0.61
C GLY A 532 -8.88 -15.38 -0.84
N ASN A 533 -7.85 -16.17 -1.05
CA ASN A 533 -7.47 -16.64 -2.38
C ASN A 533 -8.45 -17.68 -2.93
N ARG A 534 -8.37 -17.96 -4.24
CA ARG A 534 -9.15 -19.02 -4.89
C ARG A 534 -9.00 -20.36 -4.15
N LYS A 535 -10.11 -21.06 -3.97
CA LYS A 535 -10.11 -22.37 -3.29
C LYS A 535 -9.21 -23.38 -3.99
N GLU A 536 -9.18 -23.35 -5.32
CA GLU A 536 -8.34 -24.19 -6.17
C GLU A 536 -6.86 -23.94 -5.90
N ALA A 537 -6.47 -22.66 -5.72
CA ALA A 537 -5.10 -22.26 -5.41
C ALA A 537 -4.65 -22.67 -3.99
N LEU A 538 -5.59 -22.91 -3.07
CA LEU A 538 -5.29 -23.34 -1.70
C LEU A 538 -5.19 -24.86 -1.55
N GLN A 539 -5.56 -25.60 -2.58
CA GLN A 539 -5.53 -27.06 -2.56
C GLN A 539 -4.10 -27.59 -2.73
N ARG A 540 -3.89 -28.81 -2.28
CA ARG A 540 -2.67 -29.58 -2.58
C ARG A 540 -2.64 -29.92 -4.06
N ALA A 541 -1.44 -30.23 -4.57
CA ALA A 541 -1.24 -30.62 -5.95
C ALA A 541 -2.24 -31.73 -6.37
N LEU A 542 -2.98 -31.47 -7.45
CA LEU A 542 -3.97 -32.38 -8.00
C LEU A 542 -3.26 -33.53 -8.72
N LYS A 543 -3.68 -34.75 -8.46
CA LYS A 543 -3.17 -35.93 -9.17
C LYS A 543 -4.16 -36.35 -10.25
N HIS A 544 -3.73 -36.28 -11.49
CA HIS A 544 -4.48 -36.69 -12.69
C HIS A 544 -3.51 -37.32 -13.70
N LYS A 545 -3.98 -37.78 -14.88
CA LYS A 545 -3.13 -38.51 -15.83
C LYS A 545 -1.95 -37.71 -16.37
N ALA A 546 -2.07 -36.38 -16.46
CA ALA A 546 -0.98 -35.49 -16.89
C ALA A 546 -0.06 -35.03 -15.76
N TYR A 547 -0.36 -35.37 -14.48
CA TYR A 547 0.47 -34.93 -13.34
C TYR A 547 1.92 -35.41 -13.48
N GLY A 548 2.88 -34.47 -13.44
CA GLY A 548 4.31 -34.74 -13.57
C GLY A 548 4.75 -35.18 -14.96
N LYS A 549 3.90 -35.07 -15.99
CA LYS A 549 4.21 -35.49 -17.35
C LYS A 549 4.92 -34.39 -18.12
N LYS A 550 5.71 -34.81 -19.11
CA LYS A 550 6.46 -33.90 -19.98
C LYS A 550 5.54 -33.08 -20.86
N VAL A 551 5.73 -31.78 -20.85
CA VAL A 551 5.11 -30.83 -21.77
C VAL A 551 6.08 -30.46 -22.89
N THR A 552 5.63 -30.53 -24.13
CA THR A 552 6.33 -29.97 -25.29
C THR A 552 5.63 -28.68 -25.67
N TYR A 553 6.35 -27.59 -25.64
CA TYR A 553 5.87 -26.26 -26.05
C TYR A 553 6.21 -26.03 -27.51
N ASN A 554 5.23 -25.98 -28.39
CA ASN A 554 5.42 -25.61 -29.78
C ASN A 554 5.73 -24.11 -29.93
N HIS A 555 5.22 -23.30 -29.01
CA HIS A 555 5.62 -21.91 -28.74
C HIS A 555 6.00 -21.78 -27.28
N ALA A 556 7.16 -21.20 -27.01
CA ALA A 556 7.66 -21.04 -25.65
C ALA A 556 6.81 -20.05 -24.84
N PHE A 557 6.65 -20.30 -23.55
CA PHE A 557 6.14 -19.32 -22.61
C PHE A 557 7.10 -18.13 -22.49
N HIS A 558 6.59 -16.99 -22.06
CA HIS A 558 7.39 -15.78 -21.96
C HIS A 558 8.31 -15.80 -20.72
N PRO A 559 9.58 -15.38 -20.83
CA PRO A 559 10.54 -15.41 -19.72
C PRO A 559 10.14 -14.60 -18.48
N ASN A 560 9.33 -13.56 -18.65
CA ASN A 560 8.84 -12.76 -17.51
C ASN A 560 7.79 -13.48 -16.67
N TYR A 561 7.11 -14.50 -17.23
CA TYR A 561 6.03 -15.24 -16.57
C TYR A 561 6.20 -16.75 -16.76
N PRO A 562 7.32 -17.30 -16.24
CA PRO A 562 7.64 -18.72 -16.47
C PRO A 562 6.86 -19.65 -15.54
N ALA A 563 6.25 -19.14 -14.45
CA ALA A 563 5.75 -19.91 -13.32
C ALA A 563 6.83 -20.90 -12.82
N ALA A 564 6.53 -22.22 -12.71
CA ALA A 564 7.52 -23.25 -12.39
C ALA A 564 8.34 -23.73 -13.60
N GLY A 565 8.32 -23.00 -14.72
CA GLY A 565 9.03 -23.34 -15.95
C GLY A 565 8.36 -24.45 -16.74
N ALA A 566 9.14 -25.37 -17.31
CA ALA A 566 8.65 -26.40 -18.22
C ALA A 566 7.63 -27.39 -17.61
N THR A 567 7.51 -27.44 -16.30
CA THR A 567 6.60 -28.34 -15.58
C THR A 567 5.31 -27.67 -15.11
N SER A 568 5.19 -26.35 -15.25
CA SER A 568 4.06 -25.58 -14.71
C SER A 568 2.67 -26.08 -15.09
N LEU A 569 2.51 -26.53 -16.33
CA LEU A 569 1.19 -27.01 -16.81
C LEU A 569 0.85 -28.42 -16.36
N THR A 570 1.73 -29.08 -15.59
CA THR A 570 1.55 -30.45 -15.14
C THR A 570 2.05 -30.70 -13.70
N ASP A 571 2.25 -29.65 -12.91
CA ASP A 571 2.73 -29.75 -11.52
C ASP A 571 1.60 -29.95 -10.49
N GLY A 572 0.35 -29.93 -10.97
CA GLY A 572 -0.85 -30.12 -10.15
C GLY A 572 -1.31 -28.87 -9.42
N LEU A 573 -0.69 -27.70 -9.65
CA LEU A 573 -0.98 -26.49 -8.91
C LEU A 573 -1.87 -25.52 -9.73
N ARG A 574 -2.98 -25.10 -9.11
CA ARG A 574 -3.88 -24.13 -9.73
C ARG A 574 -3.51 -22.70 -9.32
N GLY A 575 -3.65 -21.76 -10.24
CA GLY A 575 -3.37 -20.36 -10.00
C GLY A 575 -4.39 -19.65 -9.10
N GLY A 576 -3.93 -18.63 -8.37
CA GLY A 576 -4.73 -17.75 -7.52
C GLY A 576 -5.29 -16.55 -8.26
N TRP A 577 -5.60 -15.50 -7.50
CA TRP A 577 -6.08 -14.23 -8.06
C TRP A 577 -4.95 -13.35 -8.61
N ALA A 578 -3.69 -13.58 -8.23
CA ALA A 578 -2.53 -12.85 -8.74
C ALA A 578 -1.92 -13.58 -9.94
N ASN A 579 -1.75 -12.87 -11.07
CA ASN A 579 -1.04 -13.40 -12.24
C ASN A 579 0.46 -13.65 -11.95
N THR A 580 0.96 -13.08 -10.86
CA THR A 580 2.36 -13.17 -10.40
C THR A 580 2.58 -14.17 -9.28
N ASP A 581 1.61 -15.05 -8.97
CA ASP A 581 1.69 -16.00 -7.85
C ASP A 581 2.63 -17.19 -8.08
N GLY A 582 3.28 -17.24 -9.24
CA GLY A 582 4.22 -18.30 -9.63
C GLY A 582 3.55 -19.59 -10.11
N ARG A 583 2.23 -19.58 -10.36
CA ARG A 583 1.44 -20.73 -10.86
C ARG A 583 0.83 -20.47 -12.23
N TRP A 584 0.75 -19.21 -12.64
CA TRP A 584 0.28 -18.80 -13.95
C TRP A 584 1.45 -18.70 -14.92
N GLN A 585 1.36 -19.40 -16.04
CA GLN A 585 2.34 -19.31 -17.12
C GLN A 585 1.82 -18.40 -18.22
N GLY A 586 2.62 -17.37 -18.60
CA GLY A 586 2.22 -16.32 -19.53
C GLY A 586 2.69 -16.56 -20.96
N PHE A 587 1.81 -16.31 -21.92
CA PHE A 587 2.05 -16.45 -23.35
C PHE A 587 1.61 -15.17 -24.08
N ILE A 588 2.31 -14.79 -25.15
CA ILE A 588 1.99 -13.60 -25.96
C ILE A 588 2.26 -13.86 -27.44
N GLY A 589 1.47 -13.24 -28.31
CA GLY A 589 1.58 -13.35 -29.76
C GLY A 589 0.55 -14.32 -30.38
N ARG A 590 0.57 -14.42 -31.71
CA ARG A 590 -0.32 -15.35 -32.45
C ARG A 590 0.11 -16.80 -32.18
N HIS A 591 -0.88 -17.70 -32.06
CA HIS A 591 -0.67 -19.14 -31.78
C HIS A 591 0.22 -19.39 -30.56
N CYS A 592 0.23 -18.45 -29.61
CA CYS A 592 1.18 -18.46 -28.50
C CYS A 592 0.96 -19.61 -27.51
N PHE A 593 -0.24 -20.15 -27.41
CA PHE A 593 -0.53 -21.31 -26.56
C PHE A 593 -0.77 -22.56 -27.45
N ASP A 594 0.29 -23.34 -27.61
CA ASP A 594 0.26 -24.63 -28.35
C ASP A 594 1.20 -25.60 -27.63
N VAL A 595 0.61 -26.53 -26.87
CA VAL A 595 1.34 -27.44 -26.00
C VAL A 595 0.89 -28.90 -26.22
N VAL A 596 1.85 -29.81 -26.11
CA VAL A 596 1.59 -31.26 -26.22
C VAL A 596 2.10 -31.96 -24.94
N ILE A 597 1.21 -32.71 -24.29
CA ILE A 597 1.51 -33.49 -23.10
C ILE A 597 1.64 -34.96 -23.51
N ASP A 598 2.78 -35.62 -23.20
CA ASP A 598 2.99 -37.03 -23.37
C ASP A 598 2.60 -37.78 -22.06
N LEU A 599 1.53 -38.54 -22.09
CA LEU A 599 1.08 -39.35 -20.94
C LEU A 599 1.94 -40.60 -20.75
N GLU A 600 2.99 -40.81 -21.59
CA GLU A 600 3.95 -41.92 -21.61
C GLU A 600 3.32 -43.27 -22.05
N LYS A 601 2.04 -43.47 -21.86
CA LYS A 601 1.28 -44.64 -22.28
C LYS A 601 -0.08 -44.25 -22.81
N THR A 602 -0.70 -45.13 -23.58
CA THR A 602 -2.07 -44.92 -24.03
C THR A 602 -3.04 -45.07 -22.87
N GLU A 603 -3.78 -43.99 -22.60
CA GLU A 603 -4.80 -43.89 -21.55
C GLU A 603 -6.20 -43.72 -22.16
N ASN A 604 -7.22 -44.05 -21.38
CA ASN A 604 -8.59 -43.68 -21.68
C ASN A 604 -8.88 -42.31 -21.10
N ILE A 605 -9.14 -41.31 -21.94
CA ILE A 605 -9.36 -39.93 -21.54
C ILE A 605 -10.83 -39.56 -21.75
N ARG A 606 -11.44 -38.88 -20.78
CA ARG A 606 -12.84 -38.41 -20.82
C ARG A 606 -12.95 -36.90 -20.58
N ARG A 607 -11.88 -36.28 -20.04
CA ARG A 607 -11.89 -34.86 -19.71
C ARG A 607 -10.49 -34.27 -19.88
N VAL A 608 -10.41 -33.09 -20.47
CA VAL A 608 -9.23 -32.24 -20.52
C VAL A 608 -9.65 -30.83 -20.17
N SER A 609 -9.00 -30.20 -19.21
CA SER A 609 -9.32 -28.82 -18.83
C SER A 609 -8.10 -28.07 -18.38
N THR A 610 -8.14 -26.74 -18.53
CA THR A 610 -7.19 -25.77 -17.97
C THR A 610 -7.94 -24.48 -17.64
N ASP A 611 -7.45 -23.72 -16.66
CA ASP A 611 -7.98 -22.38 -16.43
C ASP A 611 -7.21 -21.34 -17.22
N PHE A 612 -7.94 -20.33 -17.69
CA PHE A 612 -7.37 -19.08 -18.16
C PHE A 612 -7.82 -17.93 -17.28
N MET A 613 -6.92 -16.98 -17.07
CA MET A 613 -7.19 -15.74 -16.33
C MET A 613 -7.61 -14.63 -17.30
N GLN A 614 -8.46 -13.73 -16.81
CA GLN A 614 -8.69 -12.42 -17.42
C GLN A 614 -8.47 -11.32 -16.39
N MET A 615 -7.63 -10.34 -16.73
CA MET A 615 -7.35 -9.15 -15.93
C MET A 615 -7.03 -8.01 -16.90
N CYS A 616 -8.01 -7.14 -17.14
CA CYS A 616 -7.90 -6.16 -18.23
C CYS A 616 -6.83 -5.09 -18.02
N GLY A 617 -6.53 -4.70 -16.78
CA GLY A 617 -5.48 -3.72 -16.48
C GLY A 617 -4.11 -4.10 -17.06
N PRO A 618 -3.53 -5.27 -16.73
CA PRO A 618 -2.30 -5.77 -17.32
C PRO A 618 -2.48 -6.44 -18.68
N GLU A 619 -3.59 -6.19 -19.39
CA GLU A 619 -3.89 -6.73 -20.72
C GLU A 619 -3.88 -8.26 -20.81
N ILE A 620 -4.34 -8.93 -19.77
CA ILE A 620 -4.55 -10.38 -19.75
C ILE A 620 -5.99 -10.67 -20.16
N PHE A 621 -6.19 -11.49 -21.21
CA PHE A 621 -7.53 -11.78 -21.73
C PHE A 621 -7.76 -13.28 -21.88
N TYR A 622 -9.01 -13.68 -21.84
CA TYR A 622 -9.39 -15.05 -22.24
C TYR A 622 -9.05 -15.32 -23.70
N PRO A 623 -8.71 -16.57 -24.05
CA PRO A 623 -8.50 -16.94 -25.42
C PRO A 623 -9.77 -16.75 -26.25
N SER A 624 -9.61 -16.36 -27.52
CA SER A 624 -10.71 -16.25 -28.50
C SER A 624 -11.16 -17.61 -28.99
N SER A 625 -10.28 -18.64 -28.95
CA SER A 625 -10.64 -20.02 -29.22
C SER A 625 -9.82 -20.97 -28.37
N PHE A 626 -10.36 -22.15 -28.11
CA PHE A 626 -9.66 -23.23 -27.37
C PHE A 626 -9.96 -24.57 -28.04
N THR A 627 -8.89 -25.31 -28.36
CA THR A 627 -8.95 -26.59 -29.08
C THR A 627 -8.24 -27.67 -28.27
N VAL A 628 -8.84 -28.83 -28.18
CA VAL A 628 -8.22 -30.06 -27.65
C VAL A 628 -8.14 -31.10 -28.75
N SER A 629 -6.94 -31.63 -28.97
CA SER A 629 -6.68 -32.73 -29.89
C SER A 629 -5.94 -33.87 -29.21
N VAL A 630 -6.16 -35.09 -29.65
CA VAL A 630 -5.57 -36.29 -29.05
C VAL A 630 -4.88 -37.15 -30.11
N SER A 631 -3.83 -37.87 -29.69
CA SER A 631 -3.08 -38.77 -30.57
C SER A 631 -2.56 -39.99 -29.81
N THR A 632 -2.40 -41.12 -30.52
CA THR A 632 -1.75 -42.31 -30.00
C THR A 632 -0.28 -42.44 -30.42
N ASP A 633 0.12 -41.76 -31.53
CA ASP A 633 1.44 -41.85 -32.13
C ASP A 633 2.28 -40.55 -32.01
N GLY A 634 1.65 -39.43 -31.53
CA GLY A 634 2.27 -38.12 -31.39
C GLY A 634 2.52 -37.38 -32.73
N LYS A 635 2.04 -37.95 -33.84
CA LYS A 635 2.18 -37.38 -35.19
C LYS A 635 0.85 -36.93 -35.78
N THR A 636 -0.16 -37.83 -35.70
CA THR A 636 -1.50 -37.56 -36.19
C THR A 636 -2.42 -37.21 -35.05
N PHE A 637 -2.89 -35.99 -35.03
CA PHE A 637 -3.79 -35.50 -33.97
C PHE A 637 -5.21 -35.41 -34.51
N LYS A 638 -6.16 -35.95 -33.75
CA LYS A 638 -7.58 -35.84 -33.98
C LYS A 638 -8.18 -34.78 -33.04
N GLU A 639 -8.80 -33.78 -33.59
CA GLU A 639 -9.57 -32.81 -32.82
C GLU A 639 -10.76 -33.50 -32.14
N VAL A 640 -10.93 -33.30 -30.85
CA VAL A 640 -12.05 -33.81 -30.05
C VAL A 640 -12.89 -32.67 -29.48
N TYR A 641 -12.37 -31.46 -29.47
CA TYR A 641 -13.08 -30.28 -29.00
C TYR A 641 -12.51 -29.01 -29.59
N ASN A 642 -13.42 -28.11 -29.97
CA ASN A 642 -13.11 -26.77 -30.39
C ASN A 642 -14.23 -25.83 -29.94
N ILE A 643 -13.88 -24.73 -29.30
CA ILE A 643 -14.83 -23.70 -28.93
C ILE A 643 -14.32 -22.35 -29.38
N GLN A 644 -15.22 -21.57 -29.95
CA GLN A 644 -15.03 -20.13 -30.21
C GLN A 644 -15.56 -19.36 -29.02
N ASN A 645 -14.73 -18.47 -28.45
CA ASN A 645 -15.05 -17.65 -27.28
C ASN A 645 -14.94 -16.18 -27.68
N PRO A 646 -16.05 -15.53 -28.07
CA PRO A 646 -16.02 -14.11 -28.41
C PRO A 646 -15.45 -13.31 -27.24
N SER A 647 -14.38 -12.57 -27.49
CA SER A 647 -13.71 -11.78 -26.46
C SER A 647 -14.65 -10.72 -25.91
N LYS A 648 -14.75 -10.68 -24.57
CA LYS A 648 -15.44 -9.62 -23.84
C LYS A 648 -14.50 -9.06 -22.80
N LYS A 649 -14.33 -7.73 -22.76
CA LYS A 649 -13.66 -7.07 -21.64
C LYS A 649 -14.61 -7.10 -20.45
N THR A 650 -14.17 -7.70 -19.34
CA THR A 650 -14.86 -7.60 -18.05
C THR A 650 -14.05 -6.66 -17.16
N ILE A 651 -14.75 -5.88 -16.36
CA ILE A 651 -14.14 -4.87 -15.50
C ILE A 651 -13.27 -5.54 -14.42
N GLN A 652 -13.78 -6.61 -13.82
CA GLN A 652 -13.13 -7.30 -12.70
C GLN A 652 -12.31 -8.49 -13.18
N PRO A 653 -11.19 -8.80 -12.49
CA PRO A 653 -10.46 -10.04 -12.72
C PRO A 653 -11.36 -11.25 -12.60
N ASP A 654 -11.16 -12.20 -13.48
CA ASP A 654 -11.92 -13.43 -13.54
C ASP A 654 -11.03 -14.61 -13.97
N VAL A 655 -11.41 -15.81 -13.55
CA VAL A 655 -10.77 -17.05 -13.98
C VAL A 655 -11.84 -18.02 -14.45
N ARG A 656 -11.61 -18.57 -15.65
CA ARG A 656 -12.56 -19.49 -16.28
C ARG A 656 -11.87 -20.78 -16.68
N THR A 657 -12.53 -21.91 -16.36
CA THR A 657 -12.14 -23.22 -16.87
C THR A 657 -12.59 -23.41 -18.31
N PHE A 658 -11.67 -23.75 -19.19
CA PHE A 658 -11.93 -24.24 -20.54
C PHE A 658 -11.80 -25.75 -20.52
N GLU A 659 -12.86 -26.44 -20.92
CA GLU A 659 -13.00 -27.87 -20.66
C GLU A 659 -13.59 -28.61 -21.86
N TRP A 660 -12.94 -29.72 -22.24
CA TRP A 660 -13.56 -30.78 -23.00
C TRP A 660 -14.00 -31.89 -22.04
N LYS A 661 -15.23 -32.31 -22.16
CA LYS A 661 -15.79 -33.48 -21.49
C LYS A 661 -16.62 -34.28 -22.49
N GLY A 662 -16.28 -35.57 -22.69
CA GLY A 662 -16.89 -36.37 -23.73
C GLY A 662 -16.81 -37.87 -23.50
N HIS A 663 -17.12 -38.65 -24.54
CA HIS A 663 -16.94 -40.09 -24.53
C HIS A 663 -15.45 -40.42 -24.38
N SER A 664 -15.18 -41.58 -23.76
CA SER A 664 -13.82 -42.08 -23.57
C SER A 664 -13.09 -42.24 -24.92
N VAL A 665 -11.94 -41.59 -25.04
CA VAL A 665 -11.03 -41.75 -26.19
C VAL A 665 -9.70 -42.33 -25.73
N LYS A 666 -9.08 -43.16 -26.56
CA LYS A 666 -7.72 -43.66 -26.29
C LYS A 666 -6.69 -42.72 -26.83
N ALA A 667 -5.79 -42.24 -25.98
CA ALA A 667 -4.69 -41.33 -26.40
C ALA A 667 -3.47 -41.48 -25.49
N ARG A 668 -2.28 -41.28 -26.05
CA ARG A 668 -1.03 -41.10 -25.35
C ARG A 668 -0.66 -39.59 -25.28
N TYR A 669 -0.96 -38.86 -26.34
CA TYR A 669 -0.62 -37.46 -26.46
C TYR A 669 -1.89 -36.59 -26.44
N VAL A 670 -1.85 -35.53 -25.68
CA VAL A 670 -2.92 -34.51 -25.59
C VAL A 670 -2.33 -33.16 -26.02
N ARG A 671 -2.89 -32.56 -27.06
CA ARG A 671 -2.51 -31.23 -27.54
C ARG A 671 -3.60 -30.23 -27.19
N LEU A 672 -3.19 -29.12 -26.58
CA LEU A 672 -4.05 -27.99 -26.31
C LEU A 672 -3.56 -26.80 -27.11
N GLN A 673 -4.48 -26.10 -27.76
CA GLN A 673 -4.19 -24.88 -28.51
C GLN A 673 -5.20 -23.79 -28.13
N ALA A 674 -4.72 -22.56 -28.00
CA ALA A 674 -5.56 -21.41 -27.74
C ALA A 674 -5.06 -20.19 -28.52
N GLU A 675 -5.99 -19.48 -29.14
CA GLU A 675 -5.69 -18.24 -29.84
C GLU A 675 -5.90 -17.03 -28.92
N PRO A 676 -5.06 -16.00 -29.01
CA PRO A 676 -5.22 -14.80 -28.22
C PRO A 676 -6.54 -14.11 -28.49
N SER A 677 -6.94 -13.24 -27.56
CA SER A 677 -8.09 -12.36 -27.70
C SER A 677 -7.97 -11.47 -28.94
N SER A 678 -9.11 -11.06 -29.51
CA SER A 678 -9.15 -10.02 -30.55
C SER A 678 -8.61 -8.66 -30.07
N PHE A 679 -8.50 -8.44 -28.76
CA PHE A 679 -7.86 -7.27 -28.17
C PHE A 679 -6.33 -7.36 -28.13
N GLY A 680 -5.73 -8.50 -28.52
CA GLY A 680 -4.31 -8.77 -28.30
C GLY A 680 -4.01 -9.15 -26.84
N GLY A 681 -2.83 -8.73 -26.34
CA GLY A 681 -2.41 -8.94 -24.97
C GLY A 681 -1.96 -10.37 -24.64
N TRP A 682 -2.04 -10.71 -23.38
CA TRP A 682 -1.51 -11.95 -22.81
C TRP A 682 -2.56 -13.04 -22.68
N LEU A 683 -2.12 -14.30 -22.81
CA LEU A 683 -2.80 -15.48 -22.29
C LEU A 683 -2.06 -15.98 -21.05
N PHE A 684 -2.79 -16.23 -19.96
CA PHE A 684 -2.27 -16.85 -18.75
C PHE A 684 -3.02 -18.14 -18.48
N ALA A 685 -2.29 -19.25 -18.48
CA ALA A 685 -2.83 -20.57 -18.20
C ALA A 685 -2.17 -21.18 -16.95
N ASP A 686 -2.92 -21.98 -16.21
CA ASP A 686 -2.43 -22.77 -15.09
C ASP A 686 -2.34 -24.27 -15.43
N GLU A 687 -2.66 -25.15 -14.53
CA GLU A 687 -2.58 -26.61 -14.65
C GLU A 687 -3.47 -27.18 -15.78
N VAL A 688 -2.93 -28.11 -16.56
CA VAL A 688 -3.70 -28.91 -17.53
C VAL A 688 -4.10 -30.23 -16.92
N ILE A 689 -5.36 -30.39 -16.59
CA ILE A 689 -5.94 -31.57 -15.97
C ILE A 689 -6.40 -32.55 -17.04
N VAL A 690 -5.96 -33.78 -16.98
CA VAL A 690 -6.38 -34.92 -17.86
C VAL A 690 -6.96 -36.05 -17.03
N GLU A 691 -8.22 -36.44 -17.29
CA GLU A 691 -8.93 -37.49 -16.58
C GLU A 691 -9.51 -38.58 -17.50
#